data_31922d0c197f5a49272607144f4e1162
#
_entry.id   31922d0c197f5a49272607144f4e1162
#
_cell.length_a   1.000
_cell.length_b   1.000
_cell.length_c   1.000
_cell.angle_alpha   90.00
_cell.angle_beta   90.00
_cell.angle_gamma   90.00
#
_symmetry.space_group_name_H-M   'P 1'
#
loop_
_entity.id
_entity.type
_entity.pdbx_description
1 polymer ?
#
loop_
_entity_poly.entity_id
_entity_poly.type
_entity_poly.pdbx_seq_one_letter_code
_entity_poly.pdbx_strand_id
1 'polypeptide(L)'
;YGFDLKNIEIDFSMQDFLFEGTVEEGNFYGSKLKTNLSISNDKNYTFEVEGDVEGPFSSLIRLINNEDPDLNDITGTHQTKFRYRSPWKSINSLLDKESNLFIESEVRQASLNFDQFEYSFENIFSSVSYDSSLGIKDGFISLKLNDIPLVFDLDKKASETRPSISIFSVNEIINFKKLFPKSLSTNITGNSLAEIKLEVPSYLKGTKVPKPRILFSSNLNGVRIDIPKPFYKTKRQEIGLDLIYSPALNKPVSRINFTFGNILRGKLDLSSSLEQGFLIAGKEKQSISIEEGVLSLIGSFEEFDFKILELLNLNQGRQEVDLTIKNLKIGRLLLSDTYFDGVDIRSIRSDEYNAFELSNRNFKGIFSFPKLPNEIPLFYFDFIDLELSGDNSSSSFLSIYNNLNTKIRFDAKKIILNSENYGDWSFDLIPGKDVLTLSNLSGKYNKWGVKANKDEVSSLTISKEGLGWKTDLITKVYSGSPEKAFKQIGVETNFEMDIFNMETDVTWNSLPWNFDPTEVYGLIELDIKGLLIQDREDIQTPNNLLRLINIFNVTDSFEKVTNLDFRKLYKSGFGADSVKGSLKLTKNNIIIKDPLTFKSGSSEFKWNGEVRKGDKGSLDEIDLEVVMTLPLKEYLPAYALILGGPVTAGVVYIAGKAFQRNLDQLSSGKWFIKGTLKEPRTDFEGWFEN
;
A
#
# COMPACT_ATOMS: atom_id res chain seq x y z
N TYR A 1 30.40 37.15 23.24
CA TYR A 1 29.44 37.70 22.27
C TYR A 1 30.13 38.90 21.58
N GLY A 2 30.36 38.84 20.27
CA GLY A 2 30.81 39.96 19.48
C GLY A 2 29.60 40.79 19.07
N PHE A 3 29.52 42.04 19.44
CA PHE A 3 28.49 42.94 18.96
C PHE A 3 28.96 43.58 17.63
N ASP A 4 28.08 43.60 16.63
CA ASP A 4 28.36 44.27 15.37
C ASP A 4 27.99 45.77 15.50
N LEU A 5 28.99 46.56 15.93
CA LEU A 5 28.93 48.02 16.07
C LEU A 5 29.72 48.66 14.96
N LYS A 6 29.12 49.52 14.14
CA LYS A 6 29.75 50.21 13.00
C LYS A 6 29.43 51.68 13.04
N ASN A 7 30.34 52.48 12.46
CA ASN A 7 30.15 53.90 12.28
C ASN A 7 29.78 54.65 13.57
N ILE A 8 30.59 54.43 14.64
CA ILE A 8 30.36 55.05 15.94
C ILE A 8 31.17 56.34 16.00
N GLU A 9 30.50 57.45 16.20
CA GLU A 9 31.09 58.75 16.54
C GLU A 9 30.77 59.06 17.99
N ILE A 10 31.82 59.28 18.81
CA ILE A 10 31.70 59.51 20.26
C ILE A 10 32.29 60.87 20.58
N ASP A 11 31.45 61.76 21.07
CA ASP A 11 31.87 62.98 21.77
C ASP A 11 32.09 62.64 23.24
N PHE A 12 33.28 62.89 23.80
CA PHE A 12 33.52 62.59 25.17
C PHE A 12 34.29 63.68 25.91
N SER A 13 34.04 63.80 27.20
CA SER A 13 34.82 64.59 28.16
C SER A 13 35.36 63.73 29.26
N MET A 14 36.54 64.03 29.78
CA MET A 14 37.14 63.32 30.87
C MET A 14 37.79 64.32 31.85
N GLN A 15 37.41 64.23 33.14
CA GLN A 15 37.93 65.05 34.19
C GLN A 15 38.03 64.23 35.49
N ASP A 16 39.23 64.12 36.11
CA ASP A 16 39.48 63.43 37.41
C ASP A 16 38.89 62.02 37.52
N PHE A 17 39.09 61.19 36.51
CA PHE A 17 38.49 59.84 36.37
C PHE A 17 36.97 59.80 36.18
N LEU A 18 36.31 60.91 36.00
CA LEU A 18 34.95 61.02 35.51
C LEU A 18 34.97 61.01 33.99
N PHE A 19 34.16 60.19 33.40
CA PHE A 19 34.00 60.08 31.95
C PHE A 19 32.55 60.29 31.60
N GLU A 20 32.32 61.20 30.67
CA GLU A 20 31.01 61.38 30.01
C GLU A 20 31.24 61.32 28.52
N GLY A 21 30.45 60.51 27.83
CA GLY A 21 30.49 60.36 26.37
C GLY A 21 29.13 60.22 25.80
N THR A 22 28.92 60.76 24.61
CA THR A 22 27.68 60.63 23.90
C THR A 22 27.94 60.08 22.49
N VAL A 23 27.21 59.05 22.13
CA VAL A 23 27.14 58.51 20.77
C VAL A 23 25.92 59.14 20.12
N GLU A 24 26.10 60.10 19.23
CA GLU A 24 25.01 60.78 18.52
C GLU A 24 24.44 59.87 17.40
N GLU A 25 25.33 59.16 16.70
CA GLU A 25 24.97 58.18 15.69
C GLU A 25 25.88 56.95 15.75
N GLY A 26 25.30 55.80 15.81
CA GLY A 26 25.98 54.51 15.67
C GLY A 26 25.10 53.52 14.94
N ASN A 27 25.70 52.48 14.37
CA ASN A 27 24.95 51.38 13.76
C ASN A 27 25.14 50.12 14.57
N PHE A 28 24.04 49.54 14.99
CA PHE A 28 24.00 48.30 15.77
C PHE A 28 23.11 47.27 15.02
N TYR A 29 23.72 46.30 14.39
CA TYR A 29 23.04 45.30 13.53
C TYR A 29 22.09 45.89 12.49
N GLY A 30 22.40 47.09 11.96
CA GLY A 30 21.55 47.77 11.00
C GLY A 30 20.51 48.73 11.62
N SER A 31 20.46 48.82 12.94
CA SER A 31 19.65 49.81 13.67
C SER A 31 20.45 51.01 14.08
N LYS A 32 19.81 52.18 14.18
CA LYS A 32 20.40 53.42 14.71
C LYS A 32 20.56 53.29 16.21
N LEU A 33 21.72 53.58 16.70
CA LEU A 33 22.07 53.61 18.13
C LEU A 33 22.38 55.03 18.57
N LYS A 34 21.72 55.50 19.62
CA LYS A 34 22.07 56.69 20.38
C LYS A 34 22.30 56.32 21.83
N THR A 35 23.40 56.73 22.41
CA THR A 35 23.71 56.32 23.79
C THR A 35 24.56 57.33 24.50
N ASN A 36 24.31 57.46 25.81
CA ASN A 36 25.14 58.19 26.74
C ASN A 36 25.92 57.21 27.60
N LEU A 37 27.20 57.48 27.78
CA LEU A 37 28.11 56.69 28.62
C LEU A 37 28.62 57.60 29.71
N SER A 38 28.63 57.10 30.96
CA SER A 38 29.22 57.84 32.05
C SER A 38 29.96 56.92 33.03
N ILE A 39 31.02 57.44 33.60
CA ILE A 39 31.69 56.84 34.75
C ILE A 39 31.62 57.84 35.90
N SER A 40 30.89 57.47 36.91
CA SER A 40 30.75 58.30 38.13
C SER A 40 31.62 57.79 39.27
N ASN A 41 32.10 58.72 40.08
CA ASN A 41 32.91 58.41 41.24
C ASN A 41 32.05 58.10 42.48
N ASP A 42 31.08 57.21 42.34
CA ASP A 42 30.44 56.55 43.44
C ASP A 42 31.44 55.60 44.11
N LYS A 43 31.23 55.21 45.35
CA LYS A 43 32.11 54.37 46.21
C LYS A 43 32.95 53.28 45.49
N ASN A 44 32.66 52.91 44.24
CA ASN A 44 33.34 51.90 43.44
C ASN A 44 33.50 52.19 41.96
N TYR A 45 33.49 53.46 41.50
CA TYR A 45 33.52 53.83 40.10
C TYR A 45 32.45 53.06 39.31
N THR A 46 31.29 53.66 39.17
CA THR A 46 30.15 53.03 38.47
C THR A 46 30.13 53.45 37.03
N PHE A 47 30.13 52.47 36.12
CA PHE A 47 29.94 52.64 34.71
C PHE A 47 28.44 52.57 34.40
N GLU A 48 27.90 53.54 33.70
CA GLU A 48 26.52 53.59 33.25
C GLU A 48 26.45 53.87 31.77
N VAL A 49 25.60 53.11 31.07
CA VAL A 49 25.25 53.30 29.64
C VAL A 49 23.76 53.32 29.55
N GLU A 50 23.24 54.42 28.98
CA GLU A 50 21.81 54.57 28.69
C GLU A 50 21.63 54.97 27.24
N GLY A 51 20.73 54.31 26.52
CA GLY A 51 20.53 54.58 25.11
C GLY A 51 19.27 54.05 24.48
N ASP A 52 19.10 54.46 23.25
CA ASP A 52 17.99 54.03 22.39
C ASP A 52 18.56 53.36 21.14
N VAL A 53 17.94 52.26 20.76
CA VAL A 53 18.18 51.56 19.50
C VAL A 53 16.87 51.52 18.70
N GLU A 54 16.86 52.08 17.49
CA GLU A 54 15.70 52.10 16.61
C GLU A 54 16.07 51.57 15.22
N GLY A 55 15.30 50.61 14.71
CA GLY A 55 15.60 50.02 13.40
C GLY A 55 14.61 48.95 12.95
N PRO A 56 15.01 48.19 11.91
CA PRO A 56 14.19 47.12 11.39
C PRO A 56 14.07 45.98 12.40
N PHE A 57 12.90 45.29 12.45
CA PHE A 57 12.67 44.17 13.35
C PHE A 57 13.68 43.03 13.11
N SER A 58 14.16 42.85 11.87
CA SER A 58 15.19 41.85 11.55
C SER A 58 16.48 42.00 12.35
N SER A 59 16.87 43.26 12.73
CA SER A 59 18.05 43.49 13.56
C SER A 59 17.89 42.96 14.98
N LEU A 60 16.68 43.02 15.55
CA LEU A 60 16.38 42.44 16.86
C LEU A 60 16.45 40.90 16.82
N ILE A 61 15.99 40.26 15.72
CA ILE A 61 16.07 38.81 15.54
C ILE A 61 17.52 38.35 15.40
N ARG A 62 18.35 39.09 14.65
CA ARG A 62 19.79 38.81 14.52
C ARG A 62 20.51 38.88 15.87
N LEU A 63 20.14 39.81 16.72
CA LEU A 63 20.70 39.92 18.07
C LEU A 63 20.38 38.68 18.93
N ILE A 64 19.19 38.09 18.76
CA ILE A 64 18.75 36.94 19.52
C ILE A 64 19.38 35.64 19.00
N ASN A 65 19.49 35.46 17.70
CA ASN A 65 19.87 34.19 17.06
C ASN A 65 21.37 34.08 16.73
N ASN A 66 22.12 35.17 16.71
CA ASN A 66 23.54 35.21 16.34
C ASN A 66 23.88 34.69 14.91
N GLU A 67 22.89 34.31 14.11
CA GLU A 67 22.99 33.86 12.74
C GLU A 67 21.96 34.62 11.90
N ASP A 68 22.23 34.82 10.62
CA ASP A 68 21.22 35.33 9.69
C ASP A 68 20.12 34.28 9.55
N PRO A 69 18.93 34.50 10.08
CA PRO A 69 17.86 33.56 9.82
C PRO A 69 17.52 33.65 8.33
N ASP A 70 17.36 32.50 7.67
CA ASP A 70 16.88 32.36 6.30
C ASP A 70 15.37 32.75 6.19
N LEU A 71 15.03 33.91 6.76
CA LEU A 71 13.67 34.44 6.84
C LEU A 71 13.51 35.45 5.71
N ASN A 72 13.01 35.01 4.59
CA ASN A 72 12.95 35.78 3.35
C ASN A 72 12.07 37.04 3.41
N ASP A 73 11.15 37.22 4.37
CA ASP A 73 10.28 38.37 4.48
C ASP A 73 10.02 38.80 5.92
N ILE A 74 11.06 39.36 6.57
CA ILE A 74 10.88 40.02 7.85
C ILE A 74 10.65 41.52 7.63
N THR A 75 9.48 42.00 8.07
CA THR A 75 9.16 43.44 8.02
C THR A 75 8.91 44.00 9.41
N GLY A 76 8.73 45.32 9.50
CA GLY A 76 8.42 46.03 10.75
C GLY A 76 9.63 46.66 11.40
N THR A 77 9.39 47.36 12.50
CA THR A 77 10.38 48.18 13.22
C THR A 77 10.38 47.84 14.71
N HIS A 78 11.48 48.11 15.36
CA HIS A 78 11.59 48.09 16.81
C HIS A 78 12.18 49.40 17.33
N GLN A 79 11.79 49.73 18.56
CA GLN A 79 12.42 50.74 19.40
C GLN A 79 12.75 50.13 20.73
N THR A 80 14.01 50.19 21.13
CA THR A 80 14.49 49.56 22.35
C THR A 80 15.30 50.56 23.17
N LYS A 81 14.82 50.88 24.38
CA LYS A 81 15.57 51.69 25.37
C LYS A 81 16.28 50.75 26.30
N PHE A 82 17.51 51.07 26.63
CA PHE A 82 18.25 50.27 27.59
C PHE A 82 19.02 51.15 28.54
N ARG A 83 19.18 50.67 29.77
CA ARG A 83 20.07 51.25 30.78
C ARG A 83 20.87 50.13 31.42
N TYR A 84 22.17 50.21 31.33
CA TYR A 84 23.11 49.30 31.95
C TYR A 84 23.94 50.03 32.98
N ARG A 85 23.99 49.55 34.22
CA ARG A 85 24.78 50.07 35.32
C ARG A 85 25.61 48.98 35.95
N SER A 86 26.94 49.20 36.11
CA SER A 86 27.85 48.19 36.68
C SER A 86 29.00 48.86 37.41
N PRO A 87 29.48 48.30 38.52
CA PRO A 87 30.80 48.69 39.07
C PRO A 87 31.86 48.46 37.99
N TRP A 88 32.83 49.41 37.88
CA TRP A 88 33.87 49.32 36.84
C TRP A 88 34.64 48.00 36.85
N LYS A 89 34.80 47.37 38.04
CA LYS A 89 35.46 46.07 38.21
C LYS A 89 34.66 44.89 37.62
N SER A 90 33.35 45.05 37.39
CA SER A 90 32.42 43.99 36.97
C SER A 90 31.93 44.16 35.51
N ILE A 91 32.56 45.07 34.74
CA ILE A 91 32.09 45.43 33.39
C ILE A 91 32.14 44.25 32.36
N ASN A 92 32.87 43.18 32.70
CA ASN A 92 33.07 42.03 31.81
C ASN A 92 31.84 41.09 31.72
N SER A 93 30.79 41.32 32.51
CA SER A 93 29.58 40.47 32.50
C SER A 93 28.32 41.30 32.66
N LEU A 94 27.48 41.34 31.65
CA LEU A 94 26.18 42.01 31.64
C LEU A 94 25.20 41.48 32.72
N LEU A 95 25.45 40.31 33.26
CA LEU A 95 24.62 39.64 34.24
C LEU A 95 25.39 39.34 35.56
N ASP A 96 26.46 40.07 35.83
CA ASP A 96 27.14 39.96 37.12
C ASP A 96 26.23 40.38 38.27
N LYS A 97 26.47 39.85 39.46
CA LYS A 97 25.64 40.11 40.65
C LYS A 97 25.55 41.60 40.99
N GLU A 98 26.56 42.37 40.69
CA GLU A 98 26.61 43.80 40.97
C GLU A 98 26.14 44.72 39.83
N SER A 99 25.94 44.19 38.61
CA SER A 99 25.45 44.97 37.46
C SER A 99 23.93 44.95 37.36
N ASN A 100 23.34 46.01 36.84
CA ASN A 100 21.91 46.10 36.56
C ASN A 100 21.70 46.44 35.09
N LEU A 101 20.77 45.69 34.42
CA LEU A 101 20.35 45.96 33.07
C LEU A 101 18.84 46.12 33.06
N PHE A 102 18.39 47.23 32.51
CA PHE A 102 16.99 47.52 32.26
C PHE A 102 16.76 47.68 30.76
N ILE A 103 15.73 47.10 30.22
CA ILE A 103 15.36 47.16 28.79
C ILE A 103 13.86 47.38 28.66
N GLU A 104 13.46 48.36 27.81
CA GLU A 104 12.12 48.49 27.33
C GLU A 104 12.16 48.39 25.81
N SER A 105 11.43 47.44 25.25
CA SER A 105 11.40 47.18 23.82
C SER A 105 9.98 47.17 23.29
N GLU A 106 9.76 47.96 22.24
CA GLU A 106 8.52 47.98 21.48
C GLU A 106 8.79 47.49 20.06
N VAL A 107 7.96 46.58 19.56
CA VAL A 107 7.93 46.13 18.16
C VAL A 107 6.66 46.64 17.53
N ARG A 108 6.72 47.13 16.30
CA ARG A 108 5.58 47.73 15.61
C ARG A 108 5.46 47.21 14.18
N GLN A 109 4.24 46.77 13.82
CA GLN A 109 3.87 46.34 12.46
C GLN A 109 4.85 45.31 11.88
N ALA A 110 5.36 44.40 12.70
CA ALA A 110 6.27 43.41 12.23
C ALA A 110 5.53 42.20 11.62
N SER A 111 6.18 41.58 10.67
CA SER A 111 5.74 40.26 10.14
C SER A 111 6.93 39.34 9.91
N LEU A 112 6.66 38.04 9.97
CA LEU A 112 7.61 37.02 9.59
C LEU A 112 6.87 35.79 9.05
N ASN A 113 7.41 35.20 7.97
CA ASN A 113 6.83 34.06 7.30
C ASN A 113 7.76 32.85 7.42
N PHE A 114 7.17 31.70 7.68
CA PHE A 114 7.83 30.41 7.66
C PHE A 114 7.22 29.57 6.52
N ASP A 115 7.63 29.86 5.28
CA ASP A 115 7.05 29.25 4.07
C ASP A 115 7.13 27.73 4.10
N GLN A 116 8.20 27.18 4.65
CA GLN A 116 8.42 25.74 4.79
C GLN A 116 7.33 25.03 5.60
N PHE A 117 6.72 25.74 6.56
CA PHE A 117 5.69 25.21 7.44
C PHE A 117 4.30 25.78 7.16
N GLU A 118 4.16 26.63 6.13
CA GLU A 118 2.92 27.34 5.80
C GLU A 118 2.39 28.19 6.98
N TYR A 119 3.27 28.78 7.81
CA TYR A 119 2.90 29.68 8.90
C TYR A 119 3.30 31.12 8.58
N SER A 120 2.34 32.04 8.72
CA SER A 120 2.58 33.48 8.67
C SER A 120 2.24 34.13 10.01
N PHE A 121 3.14 34.97 10.49
CA PHE A 121 2.95 35.83 11.65
C PHE A 121 2.89 37.27 11.16
N GLU A 122 1.74 37.89 11.27
CA GLU A 122 1.47 39.23 10.73
C GLU A 122 1.02 40.20 11.82
N ASN A 123 1.19 41.49 11.54
CA ASN A 123 0.76 42.54 12.46
C ASN A 123 1.27 42.34 13.90
N ILE A 124 2.54 42.00 14.03
CA ILE A 124 3.16 41.82 15.34
C ILE A 124 3.36 43.21 15.99
N PHE A 125 2.75 43.36 17.14
CA PHE A 125 2.98 44.44 18.07
C PHE A 125 3.38 43.88 19.41
N SER A 126 4.45 44.38 20.02
CA SER A 126 4.82 43.96 21.37
C SER A 126 5.39 45.12 22.14
N SER A 127 5.16 45.11 23.44
CA SER A 127 5.84 45.98 24.40
C SER A 127 6.28 45.11 25.56
N VAL A 128 7.55 45.15 25.91
CA VAL A 128 8.13 44.31 26.97
C VAL A 128 9.13 45.13 27.79
N SER A 129 9.00 45.09 29.10
CA SER A 129 9.95 45.69 30.02
C SER A 129 10.68 44.61 30.83
N TYR A 130 11.98 44.70 30.88
CA TYR A 130 12.88 43.72 31.52
C TYR A 130 13.82 44.40 32.51
N ASP A 131 14.06 43.74 33.64
CA ASP A 131 15.01 44.12 34.66
C ASP A 131 15.83 42.88 35.06
N SER A 132 17.14 42.98 35.01
CA SER A 132 18.03 41.83 35.28
C SER A 132 17.93 41.25 36.70
N SER A 133 17.30 41.97 37.64
CA SER A 133 17.08 41.51 39.04
C SER A 133 15.69 40.89 39.21
N LEU A 134 14.70 41.27 38.41
CA LEU A 134 13.29 40.89 38.53
C LEU A 134 12.76 40.08 37.35
N GLY A 135 13.50 40.05 36.21
CA GLY A 135 13.04 39.46 34.95
C GLY A 135 12.13 40.37 34.16
N ILE A 136 11.27 39.83 33.33
CA ILE A 136 10.27 40.58 32.60
C ILE A 136 9.17 41.04 33.58
N LYS A 137 9.03 42.35 33.75
CA LYS A 137 8.12 42.98 34.72
C LYS A 137 6.71 43.15 34.16
N ASP A 138 6.64 43.52 32.89
CA ASP A 138 5.39 43.82 32.21
C ASP A 138 5.55 43.60 30.71
N GLY A 139 4.45 43.34 30.04
CA GLY A 139 4.46 43.22 28.60
C GLY A 139 3.26 42.50 28.00
N PHE A 140 3.06 42.73 26.71
CA PHE A 140 2.12 42.00 25.89
C PHE A 140 2.72 41.76 24.48
N ILE A 141 2.15 40.76 23.79
CA ILE A 141 2.48 40.45 22.39
C ILE A 141 1.16 40.25 21.66
N SER A 142 0.88 41.08 20.64
CA SER A 142 -0.28 40.94 19.77
C SER A 142 0.18 40.57 18.38
N LEU A 143 -0.44 39.59 17.75
CA LEU A 143 -0.10 39.12 16.40
C LEU A 143 -1.31 38.44 15.73
N LYS A 144 -1.18 38.19 14.41
CA LYS A 144 -2.05 37.26 13.70
C LYS A 144 -1.23 36.06 13.24
N LEU A 145 -1.66 34.87 13.61
CA LEU A 145 -1.11 33.59 13.13
C LEU A 145 -2.07 32.99 12.09
N ASN A 146 -1.68 32.96 10.82
CA ASN A 146 -2.55 32.51 9.72
C ASN A 146 -3.96 33.12 9.80
N ASP A 147 -4.05 34.46 9.91
CA ASP A 147 -5.29 35.24 10.15
C ASP A 147 -6.01 34.97 11.48
N ILE A 148 -5.44 34.27 12.43
CA ILE A 148 -5.98 34.11 13.78
C ILE A 148 -5.41 35.23 14.66
N PRO A 149 -6.21 36.17 15.16
CA PRO A 149 -5.72 37.20 16.07
C PRO A 149 -5.44 36.60 17.44
N LEU A 150 -4.24 36.87 17.97
CA LEU A 150 -3.79 36.40 19.29
C LEU A 150 -3.20 37.59 20.06
N VAL A 151 -3.61 37.73 21.32
CA VAL A 151 -3.03 38.71 22.25
C VAL A 151 -2.55 37.96 23.49
N PHE A 152 -1.25 37.94 23.65
CA PHE A 152 -0.59 37.30 24.80
C PHE A 152 -0.28 38.34 25.86
N ASP A 153 -0.82 38.18 27.04
CA ASP A 153 -0.52 39.01 28.21
C ASP A 153 0.45 38.29 29.14
N LEU A 154 1.26 39.05 29.86
CA LEU A 154 2.14 38.49 30.88
C LEU A 154 1.34 37.94 32.05
N ASP A 155 1.43 36.65 32.32
CA ASP A 155 0.88 36.00 33.51
C ASP A 155 1.82 36.25 34.70
N LYS A 156 1.54 37.33 35.43
CA LYS A 156 2.34 37.76 36.60
C LYS A 156 2.39 36.69 37.70
N LYS A 157 1.27 36.00 37.99
CA LYS A 157 1.24 34.95 39.01
C LYS A 157 2.10 33.75 38.67
N ALA A 158 1.98 33.28 37.43
CA ALA A 158 2.80 32.14 36.95
C ALA A 158 4.29 32.51 36.90
N SER A 159 4.61 33.74 36.51
CA SER A 159 5.98 34.25 36.44
C SER A 159 6.57 34.45 37.86
N GLU A 160 5.80 34.87 38.85
CA GLU A 160 6.25 34.96 40.25
C GLU A 160 6.62 33.59 40.84
N THR A 161 5.93 32.51 40.45
CA THR A 161 6.25 31.15 40.94
C THR A 161 7.50 30.58 40.28
N ARG A 162 7.91 31.11 39.12
CA ARG A 162 9.11 30.71 38.35
C ARG A 162 9.87 31.95 37.91
N PRO A 163 10.59 32.64 38.78
CA PRO A 163 11.17 33.95 38.45
C PRO A 163 12.16 33.94 37.28
N SER A 164 12.74 32.79 36.95
CA SER A 164 13.63 32.64 35.78
C SER A 164 12.87 32.47 34.44
N ILE A 165 11.54 32.39 34.47
CA ILE A 165 10.69 32.20 33.28
C ILE A 165 9.54 33.17 33.35
N SER A 166 9.37 34.00 32.31
CA SER A 166 8.17 34.81 32.11
C SER A 166 7.19 34.08 31.21
N ILE A 167 5.94 34.04 31.62
CA ILE A 167 4.89 33.33 30.91
C ILE A 167 3.94 34.32 30.31
N PHE A 168 3.83 34.36 28.99
CA PHE A 168 2.81 35.08 28.26
C PHE A 168 1.72 34.10 27.85
N SER A 169 0.46 34.40 28.10
CA SER A 169 -0.64 33.48 27.81
C SER A 169 -1.76 34.13 27.02
N VAL A 170 -2.43 33.35 26.22
CA VAL A 170 -3.67 33.69 25.52
C VAL A 170 -4.66 32.52 25.63
N ASN A 171 -5.93 32.85 25.78
CA ASN A 171 -7.00 31.85 25.89
C ASN A 171 -8.15 32.29 24.97
N GLU A 172 -8.17 31.72 23.75
CA GLU A 172 -9.02 32.17 22.67
C GLU A 172 -9.72 31.02 21.94
N ILE A 173 -10.85 31.34 21.30
CA ILE A 173 -11.56 30.41 20.41
C ILE A 173 -10.86 30.43 19.03
N ILE A 174 -10.16 29.34 18.71
CA ILE A 174 -9.35 29.22 17.52
C ILE A 174 -10.04 28.39 16.44
N ASN A 175 -9.96 28.85 15.19
CA ASN A 175 -10.34 28.05 14.03
C ASN A 175 -9.22 27.06 13.69
N PHE A 176 -9.46 25.79 14.02
CA PHE A 176 -8.46 24.73 13.85
C PHE A 176 -8.07 24.45 12.40
N LYS A 177 -8.95 24.72 11.43
CA LYS A 177 -8.59 24.61 10.01
C LYS A 177 -7.41 25.51 9.61
N LYS A 178 -7.29 26.69 10.25
CA LYS A 178 -6.21 27.65 9.97
C LYS A 178 -4.88 27.30 10.65
N LEU A 179 -4.89 26.43 11.66
CA LEU A 179 -3.69 25.98 12.38
C LEU A 179 -2.91 24.86 11.70
N PHE A 180 -3.50 24.16 10.73
CA PHE A 180 -2.87 23.02 10.11
C PHE A 180 -2.48 23.32 8.65
N PRO A 181 -1.40 22.71 8.14
CA PRO A 181 -1.04 22.76 6.73
C PRO A 181 -2.21 22.33 5.83
N LYS A 182 -2.25 22.84 4.60
CA LYS A 182 -3.35 22.60 3.63
C LYS A 182 -3.64 21.10 3.44
N SER A 183 -2.61 20.25 3.47
CA SER A 183 -2.73 18.80 3.35
C SER A 183 -3.61 18.15 4.42
N LEU A 184 -3.61 18.67 5.64
CA LEU A 184 -4.43 18.18 6.77
C LEU A 184 -5.69 19.00 7.02
N SER A 185 -5.65 20.30 6.70
CA SER A 185 -6.73 21.24 7.00
C SER A 185 -8.05 20.94 6.28
N THR A 186 -8.02 20.22 5.16
CA THR A 186 -9.23 19.77 4.44
C THR A 186 -10.09 18.83 5.28
N ASN A 187 -9.47 18.06 6.17
CA ASN A 187 -10.10 17.06 7.02
C ASN A 187 -10.43 17.58 8.43
N ILE A 188 -10.13 18.85 8.73
CA ILE A 188 -10.33 19.45 10.06
C ILE A 188 -11.23 20.66 9.93
N THR A 189 -12.32 20.71 10.69
CA THR A 189 -13.28 21.82 10.67
C THR A 189 -13.79 22.15 12.06
N GLY A 190 -14.07 23.42 12.29
CA GLY A 190 -14.65 23.92 13.54
C GLY A 190 -13.69 24.73 14.38
N ASN A 191 -14.22 25.23 15.48
CA ASN A 191 -13.53 26.11 16.42
C ASN A 191 -13.53 25.47 17.81
N SER A 192 -12.48 25.67 18.57
CA SER A 192 -12.38 25.25 19.98
C SER A 192 -11.60 26.28 20.79
N LEU A 193 -11.89 26.33 22.07
CA LEU A 193 -11.08 27.07 23.02
C LEU A 193 -9.68 26.46 23.08
N ALA A 194 -8.65 27.28 22.94
CA ALA A 194 -7.27 26.88 23.10
C ALA A 194 -6.52 27.84 24.02
N GLU A 195 -5.67 27.27 24.85
CA GLU A 195 -4.71 28.01 25.65
C GLU A 195 -3.34 27.91 25.00
N ILE A 196 -2.67 29.03 24.77
CA ILE A 196 -1.30 29.07 24.27
C ILE A 196 -0.46 29.83 25.28
N LYS A 197 0.65 29.23 25.72
CA LYS A 197 1.62 29.83 26.62
C LYS A 197 2.98 29.94 25.98
N LEU A 198 3.56 31.13 26.01
CA LEU A 198 4.94 31.37 25.63
C LEU A 198 5.77 31.47 26.89
N GLU A 199 6.60 30.47 27.17
CA GLU A 199 7.57 30.49 28.28
C GLU A 199 8.88 31.11 27.76
N VAL A 200 9.18 32.33 28.19
CA VAL A 200 10.33 33.12 27.77
C VAL A 200 11.35 33.18 28.93
N PRO A 201 12.65 32.92 28.68
CA PRO A 201 13.68 33.07 29.71
C PRO A 201 13.74 34.49 30.23
N SER A 202 13.74 34.66 31.56
CA SER A 202 13.87 35.97 32.19
C SER A 202 15.31 36.41 32.46
N TYR A 203 16.32 35.62 32.14
CA TYR A 203 17.74 35.95 32.26
C TYR A 203 18.15 36.56 33.61
N LEU A 204 17.63 36.03 34.69
CA LEU A 204 17.91 36.55 36.04
C LEU A 204 19.35 36.29 36.46
N LYS A 205 19.91 37.25 37.21
CA LYS A 205 21.29 37.16 37.78
C LYS A 205 21.50 35.87 38.58
N GLY A 206 22.60 35.19 38.28
CA GLY A 206 23.02 33.98 39.02
C GLY A 206 22.18 32.75 38.85
N THR A 207 21.21 32.76 37.92
CA THR A 207 20.38 31.59 37.59
C THR A 207 20.79 30.96 36.26
N LYS A 208 20.61 29.65 36.14
CA LYS A 208 20.75 28.97 34.84
C LYS A 208 19.65 29.41 33.92
N VAL A 209 20.01 29.88 32.74
CA VAL A 209 19.05 30.30 31.71
C VAL A 209 18.19 29.11 31.27
N PRO A 210 16.88 29.14 31.49
CA PRO A 210 15.99 28.10 31.02
C PRO A 210 15.83 28.20 29.49
N LYS A 211 15.29 27.14 28.89
CA LYS A 211 14.98 27.13 27.45
C LYS A 211 13.58 27.70 27.22
N PRO A 212 13.38 28.50 26.18
CA PRO A 212 12.05 28.93 25.81
C PRO A 212 11.20 27.73 25.36
N ARG A 213 9.89 27.83 25.55
CA ARG A 213 8.91 26.83 25.11
C ARG A 213 7.62 27.51 24.70
N ILE A 214 6.92 26.87 23.75
CA ILE A 214 5.55 27.19 23.41
C ILE A 214 4.68 26.00 23.83
N LEU A 215 3.70 26.24 24.66
CA LEU A 215 2.74 25.25 25.10
C LEU A 215 1.41 25.58 24.45
N PHE A 216 0.77 24.58 23.88
CA PHE A 216 -0.56 24.65 23.31
C PHE A 216 -1.42 23.58 23.97
N SER A 217 -2.64 23.92 24.34
CA SER A 217 -3.59 22.99 24.97
C SER A 217 -5.01 23.31 24.51
N SER A 218 -5.79 22.29 24.17
CA SER A 218 -7.21 22.40 23.82
C SER A 218 -7.92 21.07 24.08
N ASN A 219 -9.20 21.09 24.46
CA ASN A 219 -10.01 19.88 24.52
C ASN A 219 -10.71 19.52 23.21
N LEU A 220 -10.45 20.30 22.17
CA LEU A 220 -11.01 20.14 20.82
C LEU A 220 -12.56 20.05 20.77
N ASN A 221 -13.28 20.54 21.78
CA ASN A 221 -14.73 20.60 21.73
C ASN A 221 -15.17 21.58 20.64
N GLY A 222 -16.07 21.17 19.75
CA GLY A 222 -16.48 21.95 18.57
C GLY A 222 -15.67 21.68 17.30
N VAL A 223 -14.54 20.97 17.37
CA VAL A 223 -13.73 20.57 16.22
C VAL A 223 -14.15 19.19 15.75
N ARG A 224 -14.35 19.05 14.44
CA ARG A 224 -14.53 17.76 13.75
C ARG A 224 -13.25 17.41 13.01
N ILE A 225 -12.84 16.15 13.13
CA ILE A 225 -11.70 15.57 12.41
C ILE A 225 -12.21 14.40 11.57
N ASP A 226 -12.19 14.54 10.23
CA ASP A 226 -12.66 13.55 9.27
C ASP A 226 -11.52 12.65 8.74
N ILE A 227 -10.50 12.40 9.56
CA ILE A 227 -9.46 11.42 9.32
C ILE A 227 -9.99 10.06 9.79
N PRO A 228 -9.76 8.94 9.07
CA PRO A 228 -10.19 7.62 9.51
C PRO A 228 -9.71 7.23 10.91
N LYS A 229 -10.34 6.22 11.51
CA LYS A 229 -9.94 5.68 12.83
C LYS A 229 -8.44 5.32 12.85
N PRO A 230 -7.68 5.66 13.93
CA PRO A 230 -8.14 6.07 15.26
C PRO A 230 -8.37 7.58 15.43
N PHE A 231 -8.14 8.41 14.41
CA PHE A 231 -8.15 9.87 14.54
C PHE A 231 -9.51 10.52 14.28
N TYR A 232 -10.50 9.77 13.83
CA TYR A 232 -11.86 10.28 13.61
C TYR A 232 -12.47 10.86 14.89
N LYS A 233 -12.99 12.08 14.79
CA LYS A 233 -13.60 12.80 15.92
C LYS A 233 -14.81 13.62 15.50
N THR A 234 -15.91 13.47 16.19
CA THR A 234 -17.10 14.31 16.00
C THR A 234 -16.96 15.65 16.75
N LYS A 235 -17.78 16.65 16.38
CA LYS A 235 -17.77 17.97 17.05
C LYS A 235 -18.09 17.91 18.56
N ARG A 236 -18.95 16.98 18.98
CA ARG A 236 -19.39 16.86 20.38
C ARG A 236 -18.42 16.07 21.26
N GLN A 237 -17.53 15.34 20.68
CA GLN A 237 -16.55 14.56 21.42
C GLN A 237 -15.42 15.47 21.91
N GLU A 238 -14.98 15.28 23.13
CA GLU A 238 -13.83 15.97 23.71
C GLU A 238 -12.61 15.06 23.68
N ILE A 239 -11.53 15.56 23.10
CA ILE A 239 -10.21 14.90 23.09
C ILE A 239 -9.18 15.97 23.39
N GLY A 240 -8.40 15.81 24.48
CA GLY A 240 -7.32 16.72 24.81
C GLY A 240 -6.21 16.69 23.76
N LEU A 241 -5.78 17.84 23.31
CA LEU A 241 -4.57 18.01 22.51
C LEU A 241 -3.62 18.93 23.25
N ASP A 242 -2.50 18.36 23.70
CA ASP A 242 -1.43 19.11 24.33
C ASP A 242 -0.19 19.03 23.46
N LEU A 243 0.49 20.17 23.25
CA LEU A 243 1.70 20.27 22.48
C LEU A 243 2.69 21.18 23.20
N ILE A 244 3.95 20.73 23.26
CA ILE A 244 5.07 21.52 23.79
C ILE A 244 6.14 21.59 22.73
N TYR A 245 6.35 22.77 22.16
CA TYR A 245 7.42 23.05 21.24
C TYR A 245 8.60 23.69 21.98
N SER A 246 9.79 23.15 21.78
CA SER A 246 11.03 23.65 22.33
C SER A 246 11.97 24.00 21.18
N PRO A 247 12.18 25.29 20.86
CA PRO A 247 13.00 25.71 19.75
C PRO A 247 14.48 25.36 19.95
N ALA A 248 15.20 25.27 18.87
CA ALA A 248 16.61 24.93 18.78
C ALA A 248 17.51 26.14 19.05
N LEU A 249 17.54 26.65 20.27
CA LEU A 249 18.54 27.65 20.64
C LEU A 249 19.91 26.98 20.84
N ASN A 250 20.88 27.32 20.00
CA ASN A 250 22.25 26.75 20.03
C ASN A 250 22.31 25.22 19.86
N LYS A 251 21.34 24.60 19.21
CA LYS A 251 21.33 23.20 18.82
C LYS A 251 20.75 23.07 17.43
N PRO A 252 21.13 22.06 16.63
CA PRO A 252 20.60 21.93 15.28
C PRO A 252 19.14 21.51 15.24
N VAL A 253 18.52 21.11 16.37
CA VAL A 253 17.24 20.42 16.37
C VAL A 253 16.25 21.00 17.38
N SER A 254 15.07 21.42 16.93
CA SER A 254 13.90 21.75 17.74
C SER A 254 13.16 20.50 18.17
N ARG A 255 12.37 20.58 19.25
CA ARG A 255 11.65 19.42 19.79
C ARG A 255 10.16 19.70 19.99
N ILE A 256 9.32 18.80 19.48
CA ILE A 256 7.89 18.77 19.77
C ILE A 256 7.58 17.56 20.65
N ASN A 257 6.93 17.79 21.80
CA ASN A 257 6.24 16.74 22.54
C ASN A 257 4.75 16.98 22.40
N PHE A 258 3.99 15.94 22.12
CA PHE A 258 2.54 16.08 22.00
C PHE A 258 1.78 14.90 22.61
N THR A 259 0.52 15.16 22.95
CA THR A 259 -0.46 14.17 23.43
C THR A 259 -1.80 14.46 22.78
N PHE A 260 -2.36 13.48 22.11
CA PHE A 260 -3.70 13.52 21.52
C PHE A 260 -4.60 12.53 22.25
N GLY A 261 -5.22 12.98 23.31
CA GLY A 261 -6.01 12.17 24.22
C GLY A 261 -5.29 10.92 24.71
N ASN A 262 -6.00 9.80 24.68
CA ASN A 262 -5.43 8.46 24.93
C ASN A 262 -5.09 7.72 23.63
N ILE A 263 -5.08 8.41 22.49
CA ILE A 263 -4.93 7.81 21.16
C ILE A 263 -3.47 7.75 20.79
N LEU A 264 -2.78 8.89 20.85
CA LEU A 264 -1.39 8.99 20.41
C LEU A 264 -0.63 10.03 21.23
N ARG A 265 0.57 9.74 21.60
CA ARG A 265 1.53 10.71 22.15
C ARG A 265 2.88 10.50 21.49
N GLY A 266 3.68 11.56 21.43
CA GLY A 266 4.96 11.45 20.76
C GLY A 266 5.93 12.54 21.16
N LYS A 267 7.16 12.32 20.71
CA LYS A 267 8.27 13.24 20.82
C LYS A 267 9.01 13.22 19.49
N LEU A 268 9.11 14.36 18.88
CA LEU A 268 9.69 14.55 17.54
C LEU A 268 10.82 15.56 17.63
N ASP A 269 11.94 15.27 17.02
CA ASP A 269 13.06 16.17 16.82
C ASP A 269 13.05 16.64 15.35
N LEU A 270 13.10 17.96 15.15
CA LEU A 270 12.93 18.63 13.86
C LEU A 270 14.09 19.58 13.58
N SER A 271 14.63 19.55 12.37
CA SER A 271 15.46 20.63 11.80
C SER A 271 14.67 21.36 10.72
N SER A 272 15.06 21.26 9.47
CA SER A 272 14.25 21.63 8.30
C SER A 272 13.13 20.61 8.01
N SER A 273 13.29 19.37 8.48
CA SER A 273 12.34 18.28 8.34
C SER A 273 12.32 17.47 9.66
N LEU A 274 11.55 16.37 9.68
CA LEU A 274 11.58 15.41 10.78
C LEU A 274 12.92 14.65 10.74
N GLU A 275 13.69 14.72 11.83
CA GLU A 275 14.99 14.05 11.97
C GLU A 275 14.86 12.68 12.64
N GLN A 276 14.09 12.62 13.70
CA GLN A 276 13.92 11.42 14.53
C GLN A 276 12.77 11.59 15.51
N GLY A 277 12.35 10.51 16.16
CA GLY A 277 11.33 10.61 17.18
C GLY A 277 10.75 9.28 17.63
N PHE A 278 9.73 9.38 18.47
CA PHE A 278 8.90 8.23 18.81
C PHE A 278 7.43 8.59 18.95
N LEU A 279 6.59 7.62 18.67
CA LEU A 279 5.14 7.66 18.80
C LEU A 279 4.70 6.49 19.70
N ILE A 280 3.79 6.75 20.61
CA ILE A 280 3.18 5.73 21.47
C ILE A 280 1.68 5.77 21.27
N ALA A 281 1.14 4.71 20.71
CA ALA A 281 -0.29 4.49 20.52
C ALA A 281 -0.94 4.03 21.85
N GLY A 282 -2.12 4.56 22.15
CA GLY A 282 -2.91 4.16 23.31
C GLY A 282 -2.37 4.65 24.67
N LYS A 283 -2.77 3.96 25.72
CA LYS A 283 -2.53 4.36 27.15
C LYS A 283 -1.21 3.83 27.71
N GLU A 284 -0.43 3.08 26.95
CA GLU A 284 0.78 2.44 27.46
C GLU A 284 1.80 3.46 27.98
N LYS A 285 2.36 3.18 29.16
CA LYS A 285 3.41 4.00 29.78
C LYS A 285 4.78 3.35 29.57
N GLN A 286 5.25 3.31 28.33
CA GLN A 286 6.61 2.86 28.04
C GLN A 286 7.51 4.07 27.80
N SER A 287 8.76 3.99 28.28
CA SER A 287 9.81 4.91 27.91
C SER A 287 10.58 4.35 26.72
N ILE A 288 10.68 5.13 25.66
CA ILE A 288 11.45 4.77 24.47
C ILE A 288 12.63 5.71 24.36
N SER A 289 13.82 5.17 24.05
CA SER A 289 14.94 5.98 23.60
C SER A 289 14.72 6.43 22.15
N ILE A 290 15.05 7.69 21.87
CA ILE A 290 15.12 8.18 20.49
C ILE A 290 16.36 7.59 19.85
N GLU A 291 16.20 7.00 18.67
CA GLU A 291 17.26 6.49 17.81
C GLU A 291 17.49 7.48 16.67
N GLU A 292 18.73 7.75 16.31
CA GLU A 292 19.10 8.70 15.27
C GLU A 292 18.57 8.26 13.90
N GLY A 293 17.91 9.18 13.18
CA GLY A 293 17.33 8.92 11.87
C GLY A 293 16.08 8.02 11.88
N VAL A 294 15.49 7.72 13.05
CA VAL A 294 14.38 6.78 13.17
C VAL A 294 13.14 7.41 13.82
N LEU A 295 11.98 7.19 13.25
CA LEU A 295 10.69 7.40 13.89
C LEU A 295 10.12 6.06 14.38
N SER A 296 10.19 5.82 15.69
CA SER A 296 9.71 4.58 16.30
C SER A 296 8.24 4.67 16.69
N LEU A 297 7.42 3.66 16.35
CA LEU A 297 6.02 3.52 16.77
C LEU A 297 5.82 2.25 17.60
N ILE A 298 5.16 2.39 18.76
CA ILE A 298 4.79 1.26 19.63
C ILE A 298 3.38 1.47 20.19
N GLY A 299 2.84 0.44 20.86
CA GLY A 299 1.62 0.52 21.65
C GLY A 299 0.42 -0.17 21.02
N SER A 300 -0.78 0.38 21.23
CA SER A 300 -2.00 -0.26 20.74
C SER A 300 -3.07 0.75 20.31
N PHE A 301 -3.77 0.42 19.22
CA PHE A 301 -5.02 1.08 18.84
C PHE A 301 -6.19 0.12 19.03
N GLU A 302 -7.32 0.63 19.53
CA GLU A 302 -8.56 -0.15 19.63
C GLU A 302 -9.11 -0.46 18.23
N GLU A 303 -9.12 0.52 17.35
CA GLU A 303 -9.54 0.45 15.95
C GLU A 303 -8.53 1.17 15.07
N PHE A 304 -8.26 0.61 13.88
CA PHE A 304 -7.42 1.22 12.87
C PHE A 304 -8.00 0.96 11.47
N ASP A 305 -8.25 2.02 10.72
CA ASP A 305 -8.69 1.94 9.33
C ASP A 305 -7.49 2.08 8.40
N PHE A 306 -7.27 1.08 7.57
CA PHE A 306 -6.11 1.04 6.65
C PHE A 306 -6.09 2.20 5.66
N LYS A 307 -7.23 2.82 5.37
CA LYS A 307 -7.34 4.04 4.52
C LYS A 307 -6.48 5.20 4.99
N ILE A 308 -6.09 5.21 6.26
CA ILE A 308 -5.19 6.25 6.80
C ILE A 308 -3.82 6.25 6.11
N LEU A 309 -3.35 5.09 5.65
CA LEU A 309 -2.07 4.98 4.95
C LEU A 309 -2.10 5.66 3.57
N GLU A 310 -3.26 5.72 2.93
CA GLU A 310 -3.46 6.46 1.68
C GLU A 310 -3.37 7.97 1.90
N LEU A 311 -3.92 8.46 3.02
CA LEU A 311 -3.85 9.89 3.39
C LEU A 311 -2.43 10.34 3.74
N LEU A 312 -1.62 9.44 4.27
CA LEU A 312 -0.23 9.75 4.65
C LEU A 312 0.73 9.77 3.46
N ASN A 313 0.25 9.46 2.22
CA ASN A 313 1.05 9.47 0.99
C ASN A 313 2.43 8.79 1.14
N LEU A 314 2.47 7.65 1.82
CA LEU A 314 3.72 6.91 2.10
C LEU A 314 4.49 6.51 0.83
N ASN A 315 3.88 6.70 -0.35
CA ASN A 315 4.45 6.35 -1.65
C ASN A 315 5.04 7.56 -2.41
N GLN A 316 4.99 8.79 -1.88
CA GLN A 316 5.48 9.97 -2.57
C GLN A 316 6.67 10.60 -1.84
N GLY A 317 7.88 10.27 -2.31
CA GLY A 317 9.12 10.94 -1.95
C GLY A 317 10.05 10.11 -1.06
N ARG A 318 11.33 10.47 -1.06
CA ARG A 318 12.29 9.96 -0.09
C ARG A 318 11.83 10.39 1.30
N GLN A 319 11.41 9.44 2.11
CA GLN A 319 11.29 9.68 3.55
C GLN A 319 12.72 9.87 4.08
N GLU A 320 12.99 11.04 4.65
CA GLU A 320 14.29 11.32 5.28
C GLU A 320 14.48 10.53 6.58
N VAL A 321 13.40 9.95 7.12
CA VAL A 321 13.37 9.22 8.39
C VAL A 321 12.78 7.84 8.22
N ASP A 322 13.46 6.82 8.71
CA ASP A 322 12.98 5.42 8.68
C ASP A 322 11.88 5.20 9.74
N LEU A 323 10.66 4.84 9.28
CA LEU A 323 9.57 4.44 10.17
C LEU A 323 9.82 3.01 10.69
N THR A 324 9.96 2.87 12.00
CA THR A 324 10.14 1.57 12.66
C THR A 324 8.98 1.28 13.61
N ILE A 325 8.17 0.28 13.30
CA ILE A 325 7.13 -0.26 14.18
C ILE A 325 7.75 -1.42 14.97
N LYS A 326 8.03 -1.20 16.27
CA LYS A 326 8.65 -2.24 17.10
C LYS A 326 7.65 -3.27 17.59
N ASN A 327 6.45 -2.82 17.99
CA ASN A 327 5.33 -3.65 18.42
C ASN A 327 4.07 -2.77 18.46
N LEU A 328 3.19 -2.96 17.51
CA LEU A 328 1.91 -2.26 17.44
C LEU A 328 0.80 -3.29 17.42
N LYS A 329 -0.11 -3.23 18.40
CA LYS A 329 -1.28 -4.07 18.46
C LYS A 329 -2.52 -3.31 18.03
N ILE A 330 -3.30 -3.90 17.16
CA ILE A 330 -4.57 -3.34 16.68
C ILE A 330 -5.69 -4.26 17.12
N GLY A 331 -6.59 -3.76 17.96
CA GLY A 331 -7.75 -4.53 18.41
C GLY A 331 -8.63 -4.92 17.25
N ARG A 332 -8.92 -3.98 16.35
CA ARG A 332 -9.75 -4.19 15.16
C ARG A 332 -9.20 -3.40 13.97
N LEU A 333 -8.65 -4.10 12.98
CA LEU A 333 -8.17 -3.53 11.73
C LEU A 333 -9.28 -3.56 10.68
N LEU A 334 -9.65 -2.41 10.14
CA LEU A 334 -10.55 -2.30 8.99
C LEU A 334 -9.72 -2.21 7.71
N LEU A 335 -9.87 -3.21 6.85
CA LEU A 335 -9.32 -3.24 5.50
C LEU A 335 -10.48 -3.29 4.51
N SER A 336 -10.71 -2.21 3.77
CA SER A 336 -11.93 -1.98 3.01
C SER A 336 -13.18 -2.10 3.92
N ASP A 337 -14.04 -3.09 3.71
CA ASP A 337 -15.25 -3.33 4.50
C ASP A 337 -15.12 -4.56 5.42
N THR A 338 -13.91 -5.13 5.53
CA THR A 338 -13.66 -6.34 6.34
C THR A 338 -12.86 -5.99 7.59
N TYR A 339 -13.32 -6.49 8.73
CA TYR A 339 -12.64 -6.35 10.01
C TYR A 339 -11.79 -7.58 10.32
N PHE A 340 -10.56 -7.31 10.75
CA PHE A 340 -9.63 -8.31 11.28
C PHE A 340 -9.32 -8.01 12.74
N ASP A 341 -9.66 -8.92 13.64
CA ASP A 341 -9.45 -8.75 15.07
C ASP A 341 -8.04 -9.16 15.49
N GLY A 342 -7.47 -8.41 16.43
CA GLY A 342 -6.23 -8.76 17.10
C GLY A 342 -5.01 -8.84 16.19
N VAL A 343 -4.75 -7.78 15.40
CA VAL A 343 -3.59 -7.73 14.47
C VAL A 343 -2.36 -7.19 15.18
N ASP A 344 -1.27 -7.93 15.13
CA ASP A 344 0.06 -7.51 15.54
C ASP A 344 0.86 -7.02 14.31
N ILE A 345 1.52 -5.86 14.44
CA ILE A 345 2.33 -5.26 13.38
C ILE A 345 3.73 -4.98 13.89
N ARG A 346 4.76 -5.34 13.11
CA ARG A 346 6.15 -4.98 13.36
C ARG A 346 6.89 -4.67 12.06
N SER A 347 7.85 -3.73 12.08
CA SER A 347 8.74 -3.49 10.96
C SER A 347 9.76 -4.60 10.79
N ILE A 348 10.10 -4.89 9.55
CA ILE A 348 11.23 -5.72 9.15
C ILE A 348 12.26 -4.80 8.52
N ARG A 349 13.53 -4.91 8.96
CA ARG A 349 14.60 -4.10 8.40
C ARG A 349 14.88 -4.50 6.96
N SER A 350 14.83 -3.54 6.06
CA SER A 350 15.18 -3.69 4.64
C SER A 350 15.73 -2.36 4.11
N ASP A 351 16.75 -2.42 3.27
CA ASP A 351 17.35 -1.23 2.64
C ASP A 351 16.52 -0.75 1.45
N GLU A 352 15.79 -1.64 0.79
CA GLU A 352 15.02 -1.38 -0.43
C GLU A 352 13.53 -1.09 -0.16
N TYR A 353 12.96 -1.65 0.93
CA TYR A 353 11.54 -1.60 1.24
C TYR A 353 11.26 -1.12 2.66
N ASN A 354 10.14 -0.43 2.83
CA ASN A 354 9.48 -0.29 4.11
C ASN A 354 8.62 -1.55 4.32
N ALA A 355 9.14 -2.53 5.04
CA ALA A 355 8.52 -3.83 5.19
C ALA A 355 7.93 -4.02 6.60
N PHE A 356 6.70 -4.55 6.64
CA PHE A 356 5.94 -4.78 7.86
C PHE A 356 5.41 -6.21 7.91
N GLU A 357 5.70 -6.93 8.97
CA GLU A 357 5.02 -8.19 9.27
C GLU A 357 3.70 -7.88 9.97
N LEU A 358 2.61 -8.41 9.43
CA LEU A 358 1.27 -8.37 10.00
C LEU A 358 0.84 -9.78 10.30
N SER A 359 0.29 -10.01 11.49
CA SER A 359 -0.19 -11.33 11.87
C SER A 359 -1.37 -11.28 12.82
N ASN A 360 -2.29 -12.22 12.64
CA ASN A 360 -3.35 -12.54 13.57
C ASN A 360 -3.76 -14.03 13.39
N ARG A 361 -4.91 -14.42 13.92
CA ARG A 361 -5.43 -15.79 13.75
C ARG A 361 -5.80 -16.14 12.30
N ASN A 362 -6.16 -15.15 11.48
CA ASN A 362 -6.68 -15.35 10.13
C ASN A 362 -5.60 -15.19 9.05
N PHE A 363 -4.51 -14.49 9.34
CA PHE A 363 -3.42 -14.35 8.37
C PHE A 363 -2.08 -14.10 9.04
N LYS A 364 -1.02 -14.42 8.32
CA LYS A 364 0.34 -14.00 8.61
C LYS A 364 1.02 -13.65 7.31
N GLY A 365 1.55 -12.44 7.22
CA GLY A 365 2.14 -11.94 5.99
C GLY A 365 3.13 -10.80 6.20
N ILE A 366 3.83 -10.46 5.12
CA ILE A 366 4.77 -9.35 5.03
C ILE A 366 4.29 -8.42 3.92
N PHE A 367 4.12 -7.15 4.26
CA PHE A 367 3.73 -6.09 3.36
C PHE A 367 4.95 -5.20 3.14
N SER A 368 5.47 -5.18 1.92
CA SER A 368 6.67 -4.45 1.53
C SER A 368 6.31 -3.33 0.56
N PHE A 369 6.58 -2.09 0.96
CA PHE A 369 6.39 -0.89 0.16
C PHE A 369 7.75 -0.40 -0.31
N PRO A 370 8.00 -0.29 -1.62
CA PRO A 370 9.30 0.10 -2.14
C PRO A 370 9.64 1.56 -1.76
N LYS A 371 10.92 1.80 -1.47
CA LYS A 371 11.45 3.16 -1.25
C LYS A 371 11.66 3.92 -2.56
N LEU A 372 11.75 3.20 -3.69
CA LEU A 372 11.89 3.79 -5.03
C LEU A 372 10.52 3.90 -5.74
N PRO A 373 10.24 5.00 -6.45
CA PRO A 373 8.91 5.29 -6.98
C PRO A 373 8.44 4.41 -8.13
N ASN A 374 9.33 3.61 -8.76
CA ASN A 374 9.01 2.77 -9.94
C ASN A 374 8.83 1.28 -9.61
N GLU A 375 8.98 0.90 -8.37
CA GLU A 375 8.79 -0.48 -7.93
C GLU A 375 7.37 -0.70 -7.41
N ILE A 376 6.93 -1.95 -7.46
CA ILE A 376 5.58 -2.33 -7.03
C ILE A 376 5.59 -2.88 -5.59
N PRO A 377 4.59 -2.57 -4.76
CA PRO A 377 4.42 -3.20 -3.46
C PRO A 377 4.30 -4.72 -3.57
N LEU A 378 4.94 -5.44 -2.64
CA LEU A 378 4.88 -6.88 -2.51
C LEU A 378 4.11 -7.25 -1.25
N PHE A 379 3.02 -8.01 -1.39
CA PHE A 379 2.24 -8.58 -0.31
C PHE A 379 2.44 -10.09 -0.31
N TYR A 380 3.17 -10.57 0.68
CA TYR A 380 3.49 -11.96 0.85
C TYR A 380 2.73 -12.53 2.06
N PHE A 381 2.09 -13.69 1.90
CA PHE A 381 1.37 -14.38 2.97
C PHE A 381 1.92 -15.78 3.20
N ASP A 382 2.27 -16.10 4.43
CA ASP A 382 2.49 -17.49 4.83
C ASP A 382 1.17 -18.26 4.80
N PHE A 383 0.11 -17.62 5.27
CA PHE A 383 -1.27 -18.08 5.10
C PHE A 383 -2.25 -16.92 5.19
N ILE A 384 -3.40 -17.07 4.54
CA ILE A 384 -4.55 -16.19 4.65
C ILE A 384 -5.82 -17.06 4.70
N ASP A 385 -6.67 -16.83 5.71
CA ASP A 385 -7.92 -17.55 5.97
C ASP A 385 -9.08 -16.55 5.98
N LEU A 386 -9.94 -16.64 4.98
CA LEU A 386 -11.06 -15.74 4.76
C LEU A 386 -12.39 -16.50 4.78
N GLU A 387 -13.34 -15.99 5.54
CA GLU A 387 -14.73 -16.42 5.48
C GLU A 387 -15.51 -15.45 4.57
N LEU A 388 -15.85 -15.90 3.36
CA LEU A 388 -16.67 -15.15 2.42
C LEU A 388 -18.12 -15.55 2.63
N SER A 389 -18.94 -14.67 3.20
CA SER A 389 -20.39 -14.90 3.29
C SER A 389 -21.04 -14.82 1.90
N GLY A 390 -21.83 -15.80 1.51
CA GLY A 390 -22.32 -16.01 0.17
C GLY A 390 -23.09 -14.85 -0.47
N ASP A 391 -23.82 -14.04 0.31
CA ASP A 391 -24.58 -12.89 -0.19
C ASP A 391 -23.76 -11.60 -0.33
N ASN A 392 -22.59 -11.52 0.32
CA ASN A 392 -21.75 -10.32 0.36
C ASN A 392 -20.49 -10.42 -0.50
N SER A 393 -20.23 -11.54 -1.16
CA SER A 393 -19.03 -11.74 -1.97
C SER A 393 -18.89 -10.70 -3.09
N SER A 394 -19.98 -10.33 -3.73
CA SER A 394 -20.00 -9.30 -4.77
C SER A 394 -19.76 -7.89 -4.22
N SER A 395 -20.30 -7.57 -3.04
CA SER A 395 -20.13 -6.25 -2.40
C SER A 395 -18.71 -6.07 -1.84
N SER A 396 -18.15 -7.09 -1.23
CA SER A 396 -16.76 -7.07 -0.73
C SER A 396 -15.76 -6.96 -1.88
N PHE A 397 -15.99 -7.70 -2.97
CA PHE A 397 -15.18 -7.62 -4.17
C PHE A 397 -15.26 -6.21 -4.80
N LEU A 398 -16.45 -5.64 -4.93
CA LEU A 398 -16.68 -4.29 -5.45
C LEU A 398 -15.95 -3.23 -4.59
N SER A 399 -15.93 -3.41 -3.29
CA SER A 399 -15.23 -2.51 -2.38
C SER A 399 -13.71 -2.57 -2.59
N ILE A 400 -13.13 -3.76 -2.69
CA ILE A 400 -11.71 -3.94 -3.01
C ILE A 400 -11.40 -3.35 -4.39
N TYR A 401 -12.20 -3.68 -5.40
CA TYR A 401 -12.07 -3.21 -6.77
C TYR A 401 -12.07 -1.67 -6.87
N ASN A 402 -13.00 -0.99 -6.19
CA ASN A 402 -13.14 0.47 -6.24
C ASN A 402 -12.05 1.22 -5.45
N ASN A 403 -11.41 0.57 -4.47
CA ASN A 403 -10.43 1.19 -3.58
C ASN A 403 -8.96 0.90 -3.97
N LEU A 404 -8.72 -0.02 -4.91
CA LEU A 404 -7.36 -0.32 -5.38
C LEU A 404 -6.97 0.66 -6.50
N ASN A 405 -5.94 1.46 -6.25
CA ASN A 405 -5.41 2.44 -7.21
C ASN A 405 -3.96 2.14 -7.64
N THR A 406 -3.36 1.10 -7.10
CA THR A 406 -1.93 0.80 -7.31
C THR A 406 -1.74 -0.67 -7.67
N LYS A 407 -0.82 -0.93 -8.60
CA LYS A 407 -0.38 -2.30 -8.92
C LYS A 407 0.29 -2.93 -7.70
N ILE A 408 -0.03 -4.20 -7.39
CA ILE A 408 0.49 -4.95 -6.24
C ILE A 408 0.95 -6.33 -6.70
N ARG A 409 2.12 -6.77 -6.26
CA ARG A 409 2.53 -8.17 -6.32
C ARG A 409 1.95 -8.92 -5.12
N PHE A 410 1.20 -9.98 -5.40
CA PHE A 410 0.62 -10.85 -4.39
C PHE A 410 1.21 -12.25 -4.46
N ASP A 411 1.75 -12.74 -3.34
CA ASP A 411 2.26 -14.10 -3.18
C ASP A 411 1.70 -14.71 -1.90
N ALA A 412 1.04 -15.86 -1.98
CA ALA A 412 0.51 -16.57 -0.81
C ALA A 412 0.88 -18.06 -0.87
N LYS A 413 1.51 -18.59 0.18
CA LYS A 413 1.81 -20.01 0.29
C LYS A 413 0.56 -20.86 0.57
N LYS A 414 -0.44 -20.26 1.22
CA LYS A 414 -1.65 -20.97 1.58
C LYS A 414 -2.83 -20.01 1.64
N ILE A 415 -3.84 -20.25 0.80
CA ILE A 415 -5.11 -19.54 0.83
C ILE A 415 -6.19 -20.51 1.32
N ILE A 416 -6.92 -20.11 2.37
CA ILE A 416 -8.07 -20.81 2.90
C ILE A 416 -9.28 -19.90 2.68
N LEU A 417 -10.32 -20.40 2.01
CA LEU A 417 -11.59 -19.71 1.82
C LEU A 417 -12.72 -20.61 2.32
N ASN A 418 -13.53 -20.10 3.24
CA ASN A 418 -14.64 -20.87 3.85
C ASN A 418 -14.20 -22.25 4.35
N SER A 419 -13.06 -22.31 5.06
CA SER A 419 -12.42 -23.53 5.59
C SER A 419 -11.85 -24.48 4.54
N GLU A 420 -11.90 -24.16 3.24
CA GLU A 420 -11.31 -24.95 2.17
C GLU A 420 -9.94 -24.40 1.77
N ASN A 421 -8.95 -25.29 1.63
CA ASN A 421 -7.58 -24.92 1.26
C ASN A 421 -7.43 -24.85 -0.27
N TYR A 422 -7.24 -23.66 -0.80
CA TYR A 422 -7.02 -23.37 -2.23
C TYR A 422 -5.54 -23.38 -2.63
N GLY A 423 -4.62 -23.74 -1.74
CA GLY A 423 -3.20 -23.92 -2.04
C GLY A 423 -2.40 -22.63 -2.13
N ASP A 424 -1.38 -22.63 -2.98
CA ASP A 424 -0.45 -21.53 -3.18
C ASP A 424 -0.76 -20.75 -4.46
N TRP A 425 -0.66 -19.41 -4.39
CA TRP A 425 -0.95 -18.54 -5.51
C TRP A 425 -0.02 -17.33 -5.55
N SER A 426 0.34 -16.93 -6.77
CA SER A 426 1.14 -15.74 -7.07
C SER A 426 0.57 -15.03 -8.29
N PHE A 427 0.45 -13.70 -8.23
CA PHE A 427 0.00 -12.87 -9.34
C PHE A 427 0.32 -11.39 -9.10
N ASP A 428 0.34 -10.61 -10.18
CA ASP A 428 0.34 -9.16 -10.14
C ASP A 428 -1.10 -8.66 -10.25
N LEU A 429 -1.61 -8.01 -9.23
CA LEU A 429 -2.91 -7.35 -9.21
C LEU A 429 -2.78 -5.98 -9.87
N ILE A 430 -3.47 -5.77 -10.98
CA ILE A 430 -3.44 -4.53 -11.77
C ILE A 430 -4.85 -3.94 -11.81
N PRO A 431 -5.11 -2.89 -11.01
CA PRO A 431 -6.39 -2.19 -11.07
C PRO A 431 -6.45 -1.28 -12.29
N GLY A 432 -7.63 -1.18 -12.89
CA GLY A 432 -7.94 -0.25 -13.97
C GLY A 432 -9.35 0.32 -13.80
N LYS A 433 -9.71 1.27 -14.63
CA LYS A 433 -11.07 1.81 -14.61
C LYS A 433 -12.01 0.73 -15.16
N ASP A 434 -12.93 0.26 -14.32
CA ASP A 434 -13.89 -0.80 -14.65
C ASP A 434 -13.27 -2.16 -15.07
N VAL A 435 -11.99 -2.39 -14.73
CA VAL A 435 -11.22 -3.61 -15.02
C VAL A 435 -10.28 -3.96 -13.88
N LEU A 436 -10.22 -5.23 -13.48
CA LEU A 436 -9.23 -5.78 -12.58
C LEU A 436 -8.53 -6.94 -13.26
N THR A 437 -7.20 -6.88 -13.37
CA THR A 437 -6.40 -7.93 -13.98
C THR A 437 -5.45 -8.55 -12.96
N LEU A 438 -5.51 -9.88 -12.84
CA LEU A 438 -4.50 -10.70 -12.20
C LEU A 438 -3.56 -11.20 -13.30
N SER A 439 -2.39 -10.61 -13.45
CA SER A 439 -1.40 -11.01 -14.46
C SER A 439 -0.29 -11.85 -13.82
N ASN A 440 0.50 -12.56 -14.63
CA ASN A 440 1.50 -13.51 -14.15
C ASN A 440 0.92 -14.57 -13.19
N LEU A 441 -0.34 -14.94 -13.42
CA LEU A 441 -1.08 -15.85 -12.56
C LEU A 441 -0.42 -17.22 -12.54
N SER A 442 -0.06 -17.70 -11.35
CA SER A 442 0.47 -19.02 -11.12
C SER A 442 0.05 -19.55 -9.76
N GLY A 443 -0.09 -20.85 -9.62
CA GLY A 443 -0.47 -21.45 -8.35
C GLY A 443 -0.73 -22.94 -8.44
N LYS A 444 -1.05 -23.52 -7.29
CA LYS A 444 -1.43 -24.93 -7.17
C LYS A 444 -2.60 -25.08 -6.24
N TYR A 445 -3.65 -25.69 -6.74
CA TYR A 445 -4.80 -26.11 -5.95
C TYR A 445 -4.91 -27.64 -5.98
N ASN A 446 -4.68 -28.28 -4.83
CA ASN A 446 -4.66 -29.72 -4.72
C ASN A 446 -3.62 -30.35 -5.68
N LYS A 447 -4.07 -31.09 -6.70
CA LYS A 447 -3.23 -31.69 -7.73
C LYS A 447 -3.25 -30.92 -9.06
N TRP A 448 -4.01 -29.82 -9.11
CA TRP A 448 -4.03 -28.90 -10.23
C TRP A 448 -2.93 -27.85 -10.09
N GLY A 449 -2.28 -27.53 -11.17
CA GLY A 449 -1.37 -26.40 -11.28
C GLY A 449 -1.84 -25.42 -12.35
N VAL A 450 -1.57 -24.15 -12.11
CA VAL A 450 -1.82 -23.04 -13.04
C VAL A 450 -0.51 -22.31 -13.26
N LYS A 451 -0.20 -21.97 -14.51
CA LYS A 451 1.01 -21.23 -14.88
C LYS A 451 0.84 -20.50 -16.22
N ALA A 452 1.80 -19.64 -16.53
CA ALA A 452 1.88 -18.99 -17.84
C ALA A 452 1.99 -20.02 -18.98
N ASN A 453 1.36 -19.72 -20.09
CA ASN A 453 1.62 -20.38 -21.36
C ASN A 453 3.03 -20.01 -21.91
N LYS A 454 3.56 -20.74 -22.86
CA LYS A 454 4.92 -20.51 -23.40
C LYS A 454 5.06 -19.14 -24.08
N ASP A 455 3.99 -18.68 -24.70
CA ASP A 455 3.98 -17.50 -25.58
C ASP A 455 3.13 -16.34 -25.07
N GLU A 456 2.41 -16.51 -23.94
CA GLU A 456 1.46 -15.52 -23.39
C GLU A 456 1.57 -15.42 -21.88
N VAL A 457 1.28 -14.23 -21.35
CA VAL A 457 1.19 -13.97 -19.92
C VAL A 457 -0.10 -14.58 -19.38
N SER A 458 0.01 -15.49 -18.40
CA SER A 458 -1.17 -16.00 -17.71
C SER A 458 -1.91 -14.87 -17.00
N SER A 459 -3.21 -14.75 -17.27
CA SER A 459 -4.03 -13.69 -16.70
C SER A 459 -5.47 -14.10 -16.45
N LEU A 460 -6.07 -13.51 -15.41
CA LEU A 460 -7.50 -13.48 -15.16
C LEU A 460 -7.92 -12.01 -15.15
N THR A 461 -8.77 -11.62 -16.09
CA THR A 461 -9.27 -10.25 -16.18
C THR A 461 -10.76 -10.22 -15.88
N ILE A 462 -11.17 -9.37 -14.95
CA ILE A 462 -12.55 -9.15 -14.56
C ILE A 462 -12.93 -7.74 -15.00
N SER A 463 -13.90 -7.60 -15.86
CA SER A 463 -14.38 -6.30 -16.36
C SER A 463 -15.88 -6.12 -16.11
N LYS A 464 -16.27 -4.86 -15.91
CA LYS A 464 -17.66 -4.48 -15.76
C LYS A 464 -18.21 -4.02 -17.11
N GLU A 465 -19.20 -4.73 -17.66
CA GLU A 465 -19.86 -4.38 -18.91
C GLU A 465 -21.33 -4.01 -18.65
N GLY A 466 -21.63 -2.71 -18.65
CA GLY A 466 -22.97 -2.21 -18.32
C GLY A 466 -23.39 -2.56 -16.88
N LEU A 467 -24.44 -3.39 -16.75
CA LEU A 467 -24.91 -3.90 -15.45
C LEU A 467 -24.34 -5.29 -15.10
N GLY A 468 -23.60 -5.90 -16.01
CA GLY A 468 -23.05 -7.24 -15.86
C GLY A 468 -21.53 -7.26 -15.62
N TRP A 469 -21.02 -8.46 -15.46
CA TRP A 469 -19.61 -8.76 -15.31
C TRP A 469 -19.16 -9.71 -16.40
N LYS A 470 -17.93 -9.55 -16.83
CA LYS A 470 -17.25 -10.44 -17.78
C LYS A 470 -15.91 -10.86 -17.18
N THR A 471 -15.59 -12.14 -17.35
CA THR A 471 -14.31 -12.70 -16.95
C THR A 471 -13.62 -13.30 -18.17
N ASP A 472 -12.36 -12.92 -18.40
CA ASP A 472 -11.45 -13.47 -19.40
C ASP A 472 -10.33 -14.22 -18.70
N LEU A 473 -10.04 -15.47 -19.09
CA LEU A 473 -9.00 -16.32 -18.52
C LEU A 473 -8.06 -16.84 -19.59
N ILE A 474 -6.79 -16.42 -19.53
CA ILE A 474 -5.71 -16.92 -20.37
C ILE A 474 -4.71 -17.62 -19.47
N THR A 475 -4.59 -18.95 -19.60
CA THR A 475 -3.68 -19.69 -18.73
C THR A 475 -3.43 -21.11 -19.22
N LYS A 476 -2.43 -21.76 -18.63
CA LYS A 476 -2.20 -23.19 -18.76
C LYS A 476 -2.54 -23.88 -17.44
N VAL A 477 -3.51 -24.80 -17.49
CA VAL A 477 -3.87 -25.71 -16.40
C VAL A 477 -3.17 -27.05 -16.63
N TYR A 478 -2.55 -27.60 -15.60
CA TYR A 478 -1.84 -28.86 -15.72
C TYR A 478 -2.00 -29.76 -14.47
N SER A 479 -1.87 -31.05 -14.67
CA SER A 479 -1.77 -32.03 -13.58
C SER A 479 -0.87 -33.20 -13.96
N GLY A 480 0.00 -33.60 -13.02
CA GLY A 480 0.79 -34.82 -13.10
C GLY A 480 0.12 -36.02 -12.40
N SER A 481 -1.10 -35.85 -11.89
CA SER A 481 -1.93 -36.91 -11.30
C SER A 481 -3.41 -36.59 -11.56
N PRO A 482 -3.84 -36.58 -12.85
CA PRO A 482 -5.14 -36.07 -13.26
C PRO A 482 -6.33 -36.79 -12.59
N GLU A 483 -6.29 -38.09 -12.47
CA GLU A 483 -7.35 -38.89 -11.79
C GLU A 483 -7.60 -38.39 -10.36
N LYS A 484 -6.52 -38.16 -9.59
CA LYS A 484 -6.62 -37.63 -8.22
C LYS A 484 -7.10 -36.18 -8.24
N ALA A 485 -6.67 -35.39 -9.24
CA ALA A 485 -7.07 -34.02 -9.40
C ALA A 485 -8.56 -33.86 -9.67
N PHE A 486 -9.13 -34.65 -10.60
CA PHE A 486 -10.56 -34.70 -10.89
C PHE A 486 -11.39 -35.18 -9.70
N LYS A 487 -10.96 -36.23 -9.03
CA LYS A 487 -11.63 -36.73 -7.83
C LYS A 487 -11.71 -35.68 -6.72
N GLN A 488 -10.67 -34.88 -6.53
CA GLN A 488 -10.62 -33.84 -5.49
C GLN A 488 -11.61 -32.69 -5.75
N ILE A 489 -11.98 -32.44 -7.01
CA ILE A 489 -13.03 -31.45 -7.36
C ILE A 489 -14.42 -32.10 -7.51
N GLY A 490 -14.59 -33.32 -6.98
CA GLY A 490 -15.88 -34.03 -6.98
C GLY A 490 -16.26 -34.66 -8.32
N VAL A 491 -15.31 -34.81 -9.24
CA VAL A 491 -15.53 -35.40 -10.55
C VAL A 491 -15.03 -36.82 -10.56
N GLU A 492 -15.93 -37.78 -10.61
CA GLU A 492 -15.60 -39.20 -10.83
C GLU A 492 -15.34 -39.42 -12.33
N THR A 493 -14.26 -40.12 -12.65
CA THR A 493 -13.82 -40.35 -14.02
C THR A 493 -13.72 -41.85 -14.30
N ASN A 494 -14.04 -42.27 -15.53
CA ASN A 494 -13.78 -43.60 -16.05
C ASN A 494 -12.50 -43.59 -16.92
N PHE A 495 -11.64 -42.61 -16.77
CA PHE A 495 -10.36 -42.51 -17.46
C PHE A 495 -9.21 -42.38 -16.47
N GLU A 496 -8.07 -42.92 -16.87
CA GLU A 496 -6.77 -42.71 -16.25
C GLU A 496 -5.90 -41.89 -17.21
N MET A 497 -5.03 -41.01 -16.68
CA MET A 497 -4.09 -40.20 -17.44
C MET A 497 -2.81 -40.03 -16.65
N ASP A 498 -1.65 -40.06 -17.33
CA ASP A 498 -0.36 -39.75 -16.70
C ASP A 498 -0.15 -38.24 -16.55
N ILE A 499 -0.45 -37.51 -17.61
CA ILE A 499 -0.27 -36.05 -17.68
C ILE A 499 -1.47 -35.42 -18.36
N PHE A 500 -1.95 -34.34 -17.77
CA PHE A 500 -2.96 -33.47 -18.35
C PHE A 500 -2.42 -32.05 -18.46
N ASN A 501 -2.44 -31.49 -19.67
CA ASN A 501 -2.20 -30.07 -19.91
C ASN A 501 -3.34 -29.53 -20.76
N MET A 502 -3.81 -28.33 -20.38
CA MET A 502 -4.86 -27.59 -21.06
C MET A 502 -4.46 -26.12 -21.11
N GLU A 503 -4.26 -25.58 -22.30
CA GLU A 503 -4.10 -24.15 -22.52
C GLU A 503 -5.43 -23.53 -22.85
N THR A 504 -5.77 -22.41 -22.19
CA THR A 504 -7.07 -21.78 -22.28
C THR A 504 -6.95 -20.31 -22.63
N ASP A 505 -7.80 -19.88 -23.56
CA ASP A 505 -8.15 -18.48 -23.81
C ASP A 505 -9.68 -18.44 -23.88
N VAL A 506 -10.31 -18.26 -22.71
CA VAL A 506 -11.75 -18.40 -22.56
C VAL A 506 -12.36 -17.22 -21.82
N THR A 507 -13.62 -16.96 -22.15
CA THR A 507 -14.43 -15.86 -21.62
C THR A 507 -15.79 -16.38 -21.16
N TRP A 508 -16.33 -15.78 -20.09
CA TRP A 508 -17.71 -15.97 -19.64
C TRP A 508 -18.30 -14.70 -19.04
N ASN A 509 -19.64 -14.57 -19.06
CA ASN A 509 -20.35 -13.34 -18.69
C ASN A 509 -20.80 -13.35 -17.22
N SER A 510 -19.87 -13.59 -16.28
CA SER A 510 -20.09 -13.50 -14.84
C SER A 510 -18.78 -13.29 -14.10
N LEU A 511 -18.85 -13.13 -12.77
CA LEU A 511 -17.68 -13.14 -11.89
C LEU A 511 -17.02 -14.52 -11.83
N PRO A 512 -15.72 -14.63 -11.53
CA PRO A 512 -14.99 -15.90 -11.55
C PRO A 512 -15.64 -17.03 -10.72
N TRP A 513 -16.23 -16.70 -9.59
CA TRP A 513 -16.89 -17.66 -8.69
C TRP A 513 -18.31 -18.03 -9.09
N ASN A 514 -18.87 -17.34 -10.07
CA ASN A 514 -20.16 -17.67 -10.68
C ASN A 514 -19.95 -18.36 -12.04
N PHE A 515 -18.87 -19.13 -12.15
CA PHE A 515 -18.51 -19.84 -13.35
C PHE A 515 -19.58 -20.84 -13.76
N ASP A 516 -20.11 -20.71 -15.00
CA ASP A 516 -20.97 -21.69 -15.63
C ASP A 516 -20.28 -22.23 -16.89
N PRO A 517 -19.87 -23.53 -16.90
CA PRO A 517 -19.17 -24.11 -18.04
C PRO A 517 -20.00 -24.11 -19.33
N THR A 518 -21.32 -23.91 -19.24
CA THR A 518 -22.23 -23.88 -20.41
C THR A 518 -22.16 -22.54 -21.15
N GLU A 519 -21.80 -21.46 -20.44
CA GLU A 519 -21.70 -20.10 -20.97
C GLU A 519 -20.28 -19.70 -21.34
N VAL A 520 -19.34 -20.64 -21.37
CA VAL A 520 -17.94 -20.39 -21.71
C VAL A 520 -17.76 -20.38 -23.22
N TYR A 521 -17.01 -19.39 -23.74
CA TYR A 521 -16.57 -19.30 -25.14
C TYR A 521 -15.08 -19.00 -25.20
N GLY A 522 -14.45 -19.42 -26.29
CA GLY A 522 -13.02 -19.22 -26.51
C GLY A 522 -12.33 -20.44 -27.08
N LEU A 523 -11.03 -20.54 -26.82
CA LEU A 523 -10.18 -21.59 -27.32
C LEU A 523 -9.61 -22.42 -26.15
N ILE A 524 -9.57 -23.74 -26.36
CA ILE A 524 -8.91 -24.68 -25.46
C ILE A 524 -7.98 -25.56 -26.29
N GLU A 525 -6.70 -25.65 -25.93
CA GLU A 525 -5.74 -26.58 -26.48
C GLU A 525 -5.44 -27.69 -25.48
N LEU A 526 -5.49 -28.93 -25.95
CA LEU A 526 -5.29 -30.12 -25.12
C LEU A 526 -3.97 -30.83 -25.46
N ASP A 527 -3.18 -31.21 -24.44
CA ASP A 527 -2.04 -32.12 -24.58
C ASP A 527 -2.06 -33.11 -23.38
N ILE A 528 -2.58 -34.31 -23.64
CA ILE A 528 -2.79 -35.38 -22.64
C ILE A 528 -1.83 -36.52 -22.98
N LYS A 529 -1.26 -37.16 -21.95
CA LYS A 529 -0.41 -38.34 -22.10
C LYS A 529 -0.94 -39.48 -21.24
N GLY A 530 -0.79 -40.72 -21.78
CA GLY A 530 -1.14 -41.94 -21.07
C GLY A 530 -2.62 -42.07 -20.79
N LEU A 531 -3.50 -41.68 -21.74
CA LEU A 531 -4.94 -41.79 -21.59
C LEU A 531 -5.37 -43.27 -21.67
N LEU A 532 -6.08 -43.75 -20.67
CA LEU A 532 -6.78 -45.02 -20.68
C LEU A 532 -8.23 -44.79 -20.27
N ILE A 533 -9.17 -45.07 -21.17
CA ILE A 533 -10.61 -45.02 -20.92
C ILE A 533 -11.08 -46.42 -20.54
N GLN A 534 -11.55 -46.61 -19.29
CA GLN A 534 -12.05 -47.87 -18.80
C GLN A 534 -13.54 -47.99 -19.11
N ASP A 535 -13.95 -49.19 -19.52
CA ASP A 535 -15.35 -49.52 -19.67
C ASP A 535 -15.96 -49.86 -18.28
N ARG A 536 -16.70 -48.87 -17.72
CA ARG A 536 -17.40 -48.98 -16.44
C ARG A 536 -18.86 -48.67 -16.64
N GLU A 537 -19.72 -49.67 -16.51
CA GLU A 537 -21.17 -49.53 -16.66
C GLU A 537 -21.84 -48.73 -15.52
N ASP A 538 -21.16 -48.47 -14.41
CA ASP A 538 -21.71 -47.94 -13.16
C ASP A 538 -21.53 -46.44 -12.96
N ILE A 539 -20.79 -45.71 -13.83
CA ILE A 539 -20.56 -44.27 -13.70
C ILE A 539 -21.52 -43.49 -14.58
N GLN A 540 -22.61 -42.97 -14.01
CA GLN A 540 -23.41 -41.90 -14.62
C GLN A 540 -22.67 -40.57 -14.44
N THR A 541 -21.90 -40.13 -15.43
CA THR A 541 -21.18 -38.88 -15.38
C THR A 541 -22.13 -37.67 -15.51
N PRO A 542 -22.29 -36.84 -14.46
CA PRO A 542 -23.20 -35.70 -14.51
C PRO A 542 -22.64 -34.51 -15.29
N ASN A 543 -21.38 -34.52 -15.67
CA ASN A 543 -20.68 -33.37 -16.21
C ASN A 543 -20.50 -33.44 -17.74
N ASN A 544 -20.96 -32.41 -18.44
CA ASN A 544 -20.98 -32.36 -19.92
C ASN A 544 -19.57 -32.47 -20.56
N LEU A 545 -18.52 -32.00 -19.88
CA LEU A 545 -17.15 -32.12 -20.36
C LEU A 545 -16.66 -33.57 -20.40
N LEU A 546 -17.09 -34.37 -19.41
CA LEU A 546 -16.75 -35.80 -19.33
C LEU A 546 -17.57 -36.63 -20.32
N ARG A 547 -18.78 -36.20 -20.66
CA ARG A 547 -19.56 -36.80 -21.74
C ARG A 547 -18.88 -36.61 -23.09
N LEU A 548 -18.20 -35.48 -23.34
CA LEU A 548 -17.35 -35.28 -24.53
C LEU A 548 -16.21 -36.30 -24.58
N ILE A 549 -15.53 -36.54 -23.46
CA ILE A 549 -14.45 -37.55 -23.38
C ILE A 549 -15.03 -38.95 -23.59
N ASN A 550 -16.21 -39.24 -23.06
CA ASN A 550 -16.92 -40.52 -23.27
C ASN A 550 -17.41 -40.75 -24.70
N ILE A 551 -17.64 -39.69 -25.52
CA ILE A 551 -17.90 -39.86 -26.94
C ILE A 551 -16.76 -40.63 -27.62
N PHE A 552 -15.54 -40.45 -27.14
CA PHE A 552 -14.36 -41.13 -27.64
C PHE A 552 -14.30 -42.63 -27.28
N ASN A 553 -15.19 -43.09 -26.39
CA ASN A 553 -15.39 -44.54 -26.08
C ASN A 553 -16.41 -45.18 -27.04
N VAL A 554 -16.35 -44.84 -28.33
CA VAL A 554 -17.30 -45.31 -29.36
C VAL A 554 -16.94 -46.73 -29.82
N THR A 555 -16.28 -47.54 -29.00
CA THR A 555 -15.98 -48.96 -29.32
C THR A 555 -17.25 -49.72 -29.74
N ASP A 556 -18.37 -49.49 -29.06
CA ASP A 556 -19.66 -50.14 -29.41
C ASP A 556 -20.22 -49.74 -30.79
N SER A 557 -19.94 -48.54 -31.25
CA SER A 557 -20.41 -48.06 -32.55
C SER A 557 -19.58 -48.63 -33.69
N PHE A 558 -18.31 -48.81 -33.51
CA PHE A 558 -17.41 -49.41 -34.52
C PHE A 558 -17.68 -50.94 -34.65
N GLU A 559 -18.02 -51.63 -33.54
CA GLU A 559 -18.40 -53.03 -33.62
C GLU A 559 -19.63 -53.30 -34.47
N LYS A 560 -20.67 -52.40 -34.39
CA LYS A 560 -21.92 -52.57 -35.14
C LYS A 560 -21.76 -52.39 -36.65
N VAL A 561 -20.79 -51.58 -37.06
CA VAL A 561 -20.58 -51.22 -38.48
C VAL A 561 -19.67 -52.17 -39.21
N THR A 562 -18.67 -52.72 -38.52
CA THR A 562 -17.60 -53.49 -39.18
C THR A 562 -17.60 -54.99 -38.86
N ASN A 563 -18.47 -55.48 -37.96
CA ASN A 563 -18.40 -56.86 -37.42
C ASN A 563 -17.01 -57.16 -36.83
N LEU A 564 -16.23 -56.13 -36.52
CA LEU A 564 -14.92 -56.28 -35.92
C LEU A 564 -15.03 -56.20 -34.41
N ASP A 565 -14.62 -57.25 -33.74
CA ASP A 565 -14.52 -57.28 -32.29
C ASP A 565 -13.27 -56.53 -31.84
N PHE A 566 -13.32 -55.21 -31.84
CA PHE A 566 -12.23 -54.37 -31.32
C PHE A 566 -11.95 -54.61 -29.81
N ARG A 567 -12.92 -55.21 -29.06
CA ARG A 567 -12.72 -55.60 -27.67
C ARG A 567 -11.57 -56.62 -27.49
N LYS A 568 -11.25 -57.38 -28.53
CA LYS A 568 -10.10 -58.29 -28.51
C LYS A 568 -8.76 -57.59 -28.65
N LEU A 569 -8.76 -56.44 -29.32
CA LEU A 569 -7.58 -55.55 -29.44
C LEU A 569 -7.34 -54.69 -28.19
N TYR A 570 -8.42 -54.34 -27.49
CA TYR A 570 -8.40 -53.46 -26.30
C TYR A 570 -9.11 -54.14 -25.11
N LYS A 571 -8.63 -55.32 -24.70
CA LYS A 571 -9.22 -56.14 -23.60
C LYS A 571 -9.42 -55.43 -22.28
N SER A 572 -8.91 -54.22 -22.10
CA SER A 572 -8.94 -53.41 -20.87
C SER A 572 -9.37 -51.96 -21.04
N GLY A 573 -10.02 -51.57 -22.18
CA GLY A 573 -10.43 -50.22 -22.49
C GLY A 573 -9.70 -49.57 -23.67
N PHE A 574 -10.05 -48.33 -24.06
CA PHE A 574 -9.38 -47.58 -25.10
C PHE A 574 -8.18 -46.84 -24.51
N GLY A 575 -6.97 -47.12 -25.01
CA GLY A 575 -5.74 -46.52 -24.57
C GLY A 575 -5.11 -45.61 -25.68
N ALA A 576 -4.60 -44.44 -25.30
CA ALA A 576 -3.83 -43.57 -26.17
C ALA A 576 -2.56 -43.08 -25.45
N ASP A 577 -1.41 -43.19 -26.09
CA ASP A 577 -0.14 -42.67 -25.56
C ASP A 577 -0.17 -41.14 -25.46
N SER A 578 -0.86 -40.49 -26.40
CA SER A 578 -1.07 -39.04 -26.39
C SER A 578 -2.36 -38.62 -27.09
N VAL A 579 -2.95 -37.51 -26.56
CA VAL A 579 -4.08 -36.83 -27.20
C VAL A 579 -3.70 -35.36 -27.34
N LYS A 580 -3.81 -34.81 -28.56
CA LYS A 580 -3.56 -33.41 -28.88
C LYS A 580 -4.62 -32.86 -29.81
N GLY A 581 -4.94 -31.57 -29.66
CA GLY A 581 -5.84 -30.82 -30.53
C GLY A 581 -6.41 -29.62 -29.85
N SER A 582 -7.27 -28.88 -30.56
CA SER A 582 -7.87 -27.68 -30.04
C SER A 582 -9.40 -27.66 -30.23
N LEU A 583 -10.09 -27.07 -29.25
CA LEU A 583 -11.52 -26.92 -29.20
C LEU A 583 -11.88 -25.44 -29.17
N LYS A 584 -12.75 -25.00 -30.07
CA LYS A 584 -13.38 -23.68 -30.04
C LYS A 584 -14.76 -23.78 -29.39
N LEU A 585 -14.89 -23.18 -28.23
CA LEU A 585 -16.16 -23.08 -27.52
C LEU A 585 -16.94 -21.88 -28.05
N THR A 586 -18.19 -22.10 -28.46
CA THR A 586 -19.12 -21.03 -28.84
C THR A 586 -20.39 -21.13 -27.97
N LYS A 587 -21.30 -20.19 -28.10
CA LYS A 587 -22.56 -20.21 -27.34
C LYS A 587 -23.33 -21.51 -27.56
N ASN A 588 -23.39 -22.02 -28.80
CA ASN A 588 -24.24 -23.15 -29.16
C ASN A 588 -23.46 -24.45 -29.46
N ASN A 589 -22.17 -24.35 -29.81
CA ASN A 589 -21.38 -25.49 -30.29
C ASN A 589 -20.00 -25.55 -29.64
N ILE A 590 -19.49 -26.76 -29.56
CA ILE A 590 -18.06 -27.06 -29.34
C ILE A 590 -17.53 -27.56 -30.68
N ILE A 591 -16.61 -26.80 -31.25
CA ILE A 591 -16.04 -27.07 -32.58
C ILE A 591 -14.62 -27.56 -32.42
N ILE A 592 -14.27 -28.67 -33.02
CA ILE A 592 -12.87 -29.13 -33.10
C ILE A 592 -12.16 -28.24 -34.13
N LYS A 593 -11.33 -27.31 -33.68
CA LYS A 593 -10.61 -26.36 -34.54
C LYS A 593 -9.40 -27.01 -35.20
N ASP A 594 -8.56 -27.65 -34.40
CA ASP A 594 -7.48 -28.51 -34.88
C ASP A 594 -7.84 -29.95 -34.51
N PRO A 595 -7.59 -30.93 -35.39
CA PRO A 595 -8.04 -32.30 -35.17
C PRO A 595 -7.59 -32.83 -33.79
N LEU A 596 -8.53 -33.37 -33.03
CA LEU A 596 -8.21 -34.11 -31.83
C LEU A 596 -7.54 -35.42 -32.25
N THR A 597 -6.21 -35.46 -32.11
CA THR A 597 -5.37 -36.56 -32.55
C THR A 597 -5.03 -37.47 -31.38
N PHE A 598 -5.52 -38.70 -31.41
CA PHE A 598 -5.19 -39.77 -30.46
C PHE A 598 -4.11 -40.66 -31.12
N LYS A 599 -2.99 -40.84 -30.43
CA LYS A 599 -1.89 -41.76 -30.88
C LYS A 599 -1.80 -42.91 -29.91
N SER A 600 -1.76 -44.14 -30.45
CA SER A 600 -1.56 -45.37 -29.68
C SER A 600 -0.62 -46.28 -30.48
N GLY A 601 0.63 -46.37 -30.03
CA GLY A 601 1.68 -47.02 -30.79
C GLY A 601 1.83 -46.44 -32.20
N SER A 602 1.62 -47.24 -33.21
CA SER A 602 1.60 -46.86 -34.62
C SER A 602 0.23 -46.48 -35.18
N SER A 603 -0.82 -46.52 -34.36
CA SER A 603 -2.19 -46.14 -34.74
C SER A 603 -2.46 -44.67 -34.40
N GLU A 604 -3.20 -43.98 -35.28
CA GLU A 604 -3.59 -42.59 -35.11
C GLU A 604 -5.05 -42.41 -35.45
N PHE A 605 -5.80 -41.70 -34.57
CA PHE A 605 -7.19 -41.33 -34.75
C PHE A 605 -7.29 -39.82 -34.72
N LYS A 606 -7.83 -39.23 -35.83
CA LYS A 606 -8.08 -37.79 -35.95
C LYS A 606 -9.56 -37.52 -35.97
N TRP A 607 -10.02 -36.72 -35.01
CA TRP A 607 -11.39 -36.31 -34.88
C TRP A 607 -11.56 -34.87 -35.33
N ASN A 608 -12.51 -34.59 -36.20
CA ASN A 608 -12.95 -33.28 -36.66
C ASN A 608 -14.45 -33.14 -36.49
N GLY A 609 -14.98 -31.92 -36.55
CA GLY A 609 -16.42 -31.66 -36.51
C GLY A 609 -16.88 -30.84 -35.33
N GLU A 610 -18.09 -31.00 -34.94
CA GLU A 610 -18.72 -30.22 -33.89
C GLU A 610 -19.71 -31.00 -33.03
N VAL A 611 -19.89 -30.48 -31.81
CA VAL A 611 -20.93 -30.98 -30.87
C VAL A 611 -21.81 -29.81 -30.49
N ARG A 612 -23.15 -29.96 -30.67
CA ARG A 612 -24.13 -28.96 -30.30
C ARG A 612 -24.39 -28.98 -28.79
N LYS A 613 -24.43 -27.80 -28.21
CA LYS A 613 -24.91 -27.60 -26.84
C LYS A 613 -26.44 -27.53 -26.85
N GLY A 614 -27.07 -28.38 -26.06
CA GLY A 614 -28.52 -28.35 -25.83
C GLY A 614 -28.90 -27.43 -24.66
N ASP A 615 -30.18 -27.48 -24.26
CA ASP A 615 -30.69 -26.69 -23.16
C ASP A 615 -29.92 -26.97 -21.85
N LYS A 616 -29.65 -25.90 -21.08
CA LYS A 616 -28.86 -25.94 -19.83
C LYS A 616 -27.48 -26.53 -20.02
N GLY A 617 -26.87 -26.40 -21.22
CA GLY A 617 -25.50 -26.84 -21.52
C GLY A 617 -25.33 -28.35 -21.59
N SER A 618 -26.40 -29.11 -21.71
CA SER A 618 -26.32 -30.52 -22.11
C SER A 618 -25.61 -30.59 -23.47
N LEU A 619 -24.90 -31.68 -23.74
CA LEU A 619 -24.45 -31.99 -25.10
C LEU A 619 -25.55 -32.78 -25.77
N ASP A 620 -26.00 -32.34 -26.94
CA ASP A 620 -27.22 -32.88 -27.55
C ASP A 620 -26.90 -33.63 -28.84
N GLU A 621 -26.46 -32.95 -29.86
CA GLU A 621 -26.19 -33.52 -31.18
C GLU A 621 -24.71 -33.51 -31.50
N ILE A 622 -24.25 -34.52 -32.24
CA ILE A 622 -22.86 -34.64 -32.71
C ILE A 622 -22.83 -34.76 -34.22
N ASP A 623 -21.90 -34.08 -34.85
CA ASP A 623 -21.52 -34.24 -36.25
C ASP A 623 -19.99 -34.30 -36.33
N LEU A 624 -19.44 -35.52 -36.30
CA LEU A 624 -18.03 -35.76 -36.21
C LEU A 624 -17.54 -36.61 -37.39
N GLU A 625 -16.38 -36.26 -37.88
CA GLU A 625 -15.56 -37.01 -38.82
C GLU A 625 -14.39 -37.64 -38.08
N VAL A 626 -14.19 -38.93 -38.26
CA VAL A 626 -13.08 -39.68 -37.70
C VAL A 626 -12.25 -40.33 -38.78
N VAL A 627 -10.98 -39.99 -38.82
CA VAL A 627 -9.99 -40.64 -39.65
C VAL A 627 -9.11 -41.52 -38.77
N MET A 628 -9.12 -42.82 -39.04
CA MET A 628 -8.29 -43.80 -38.33
C MET A 628 -7.23 -44.33 -39.26
N THR A 629 -5.98 -44.16 -38.83
CA THR A 629 -4.79 -44.70 -39.52
C THR A 629 -4.22 -45.88 -38.72
N LEU A 630 -4.14 -47.03 -39.34
CA LEU A 630 -3.66 -48.26 -38.72
C LEU A 630 -2.42 -48.81 -39.41
N PRO A 631 -1.47 -49.42 -38.67
CA PRO A 631 -0.30 -50.06 -39.27
C PRO A 631 -0.71 -51.39 -39.94
N LEU A 632 -0.96 -51.34 -41.22
CA LEU A 632 -1.48 -52.49 -41.97
C LEU A 632 -0.58 -53.73 -41.90
N LYS A 633 0.74 -53.58 -41.73
CA LYS A 633 1.67 -54.72 -41.61
C LYS A 633 1.36 -55.69 -40.49
N GLU A 634 0.86 -55.17 -39.38
CA GLU A 634 0.60 -55.94 -38.16
C GLU A 634 -0.82 -56.60 -38.18
N TYR A 635 -1.78 -56.00 -38.91
CA TYR A 635 -3.18 -56.41 -38.89
C TYR A 635 -3.70 -56.97 -40.24
N LEU A 636 -2.84 -57.11 -41.23
CA LEU A 636 -3.21 -57.63 -42.56
C LEU A 636 -4.07 -58.89 -42.56
N PRO A 637 -3.80 -59.91 -41.70
CA PRO A 637 -4.62 -61.12 -41.64
C PRO A 637 -6.05 -60.83 -41.16
N ALA A 638 -6.20 -59.88 -40.24
CA ALA A 638 -7.51 -59.49 -39.71
C ALA A 638 -8.30 -58.66 -40.73
N TYR A 639 -7.68 -57.78 -41.47
CA TYR A 639 -8.30 -56.98 -42.53
C TYR A 639 -8.77 -57.83 -43.72
N ALA A 640 -7.98 -58.83 -44.08
CA ALA A 640 -8.34 -59.76 -45.15
C ALA A 640 -9.53 -60.65 -44.80
N LEU A 641 -9.67 -61.02 -43.52
CA LEU A 641 -10.80 -61.71 -42.99
C LEU A 641 -12.09 -60.85 -43.05
N ILE A 642 -11.98 -59.52 -42.88
CA ILE A 642 -13.07 -58.60 -42.93
C ILE A 642 -13.57 -58.36 -44.34
N LEU A 643 -12.67 -58.21 -45.30
CA LEU A 643 -12.99 -57.84 -46.71
C LEU A 643 -13.41 -59.00 -47.54
N GLY A 644 -13.12 -60.26 -47.16
CA GLY A 644 -13.36 -61.39 -48.04
C GLY A 644 -13.37 -62.78 -47.41
N GLY A 645 -13.37 -62.87 -46.08
CA GLY A 645 -13.41 -64.16 -45.40
C GLY A 645 -12.01 -64.84 -45.35
N PRO A 646 -11.95 -66.07 -44.78
CA PRO A 646 -10.67 -66.79 -44.46
C PRO A 646 -9.77 -67.06 -45.67
N VAL A 647 -10.40 -67.27 -46.82
CA VAL A 647 -9.66 -67.57 -48.09
C VAL A 647 -8.96 -66.28 -48.62
N THR A 648 -9.59 -65.14 -48.54
CA THR A 648 -9.10 -63.84 -48.99
C THR A 648 -7.95 -63.37 -48.09
N ALA A 649 -8.03 -63.66 -46.79
CA ALA A 649 -6.99 -63.33 -45.80
C ALA A 649 -5.64 -64.02 -46.13
N GLY A 650 -5.73 -65.30 -46.55
CA GLY A 650 -4.54 -66.06 -46.96
C GLY A 650 -3.89 -65.51 -48.24
N VAL A 651 -4.69 -65.12 -49.21
CA VAL A 651 -4.18 -64.52 -50.47
C VAL A 651 -3.60 -63.13 -50.24
N VAL A 652 -4.26 -62.29 -49.45
CA VAL A 652 -3.75 -60.95 -49.12
C VAL A 652 -2.47 -61.01 -48.28
N TYR A 653 -2.33 -61.97 -47.35
CA TYR A 653 -1.12 -62.20 -46.60
C TYR A 653 0.07 -62.58 -47.50
N ILE A 654 -0.17 -63.47 -48.48
CA ILE A 654 0.86 -63.86 -49.43
C ILE A 654 1.20 -62.72 -50.40
N ALA A 655 0.19 -61.99 -50.92
CA ALA A 655 0.38 -60.82 -51.75
C ALA A 655 1.08 -59.68 -51.00
N GLY A 656 0.73 -59.48 -49.72
CA GLY A 656 1.36 -58.45 -48.86
C GLY A 656 2.82 -58.66 -48.65
N LYS A 657 3.30 -59.92 -48.57
CA LYS A 657 4.74 -60.24 -48.56
C LYS A 657 5.43 -59.92 -49.87
N ALA A 658 4.71 -60.03 -50.99
CA ALA A 658 5.25 -59.71 -52.32
C ALA A 658 5.26 -58.21 -52.66
N PHE A 659 4.36 -57.41 -52.05
CA PHE A 659 4.18 -55.97 -52.31
C PHE A 659 4.54 -55.08 -51.13
N GLN A 660 5.53 -55.43 -50.33
CA GLN A 660 5.95 -54.72 -49.10
C GLN A 660 6.18 -53.20 -49.24
N ARG A 661 6.40 -52.69 -50.47
CA ARG A 661 6.63 -51.27 -50.74
C ARG A 661 5.34 -50.45 -50.93
N ASN A 662 4.20 -51.06 -51.30
CA ASN A 662 2.98 -50.34 -51.63
C ASN A 662 1.90 -50.43 -50.52
N LEU A 663 2.10 -51.23 -49.48
CA LEU A 663 1.15 -51.43 -48.40
C LEU A 663 1.22 -50.37 -47.31
N ASP A 664 2.25 -49.54 -47.29
CA ASP A 664 2.35 -48.40 -46.38
C ASP A 664 1.39 -47.24 -46.81
N GLN A 665 0.78 -47.32 -48.00
CA GLN A 665 -0.05 -46.26 -48.62
C GLN A 665 -1.58 -46.43 -48.40
N LEU A 666 -2.07 -47.59 -47.99
CA LEU A 666 -3.51 -47.86 -47.81
C LEU A 666 -3.80 -48.15 -46.33
N SER A 667 -3.78 -47.14 -45.51
CA SER A 667 -3.87 -47.35 -44.06
C SER A 667 -4.93 -46.53 -43.33
N SER A 668 -5.66 -45.71 -44.03
CA SER A 668 -6.62 -44.83 -43.38
C SER A 668 -8.04 -45.11 -43.77
N GLY A 669 -8.91 -45.24 -42.80
CA GLY A 669 -10.39 -45.29 -42.99
C GLY A 669 -11.07 -44.08 -42.42
N LYS A 670 -12.19 -43.69 -43.04
CA LYS A 670 -12.97 -42.52 -42.68
C LYS A 670 -14.39 -42.87 -42.28
N TRP A 671 -14.82 -42.34 -41.15
CA TRP A 671 -16.15 -42.51 -40.60
C TRP A 671 -16.78 -41.18 -40.29
N PHE A 672 -18.11 -41.12 -40.38
CA PHE A 672 -18.93 -40.03 -39.87
C PHE A 672 -19.77 -40.55 -38.72
N ILE A 673 -19.82 -39.76 -37.64
CA ILE A 673 -20.61 -40.06 -36.44
C ILE A 673 -21.60 -38.91 -36.26
N LYS A 674 -22.87 -39.18 -36.45
CA LYS A 674 -23.95 -38.18 -36.43
C LYS A 674 -25.12 -38.61 -35.54
N GLY A 675 -25.90 -37.64 -35.06
CA GLY A 675 -27.11 -37.88 -34.29
C GLY A 675 -26.99 -37.40 -32.83
N THR A 676 -27.78 -37.95 -31.95
CA THR A 676 -27.74 -37.57 -30.54
C THR A 676 -26.61 -38.31 -29.81
N LEU A 677 -26.11 -37.69 -28.75
CA LEU A 677 -25.05 -38.27 -27.88
C LEU A 677 -25.50 -39.60 -27.26
N LYS A 678 -26.80 -39.84 -27.13
CA LYS A 678 -27.37 -41.09 -26.57
C LYS A 678 -27.50 -42.21 -27.63
N GLU A 679 -27.73 -41.83 -28.89
CA GLU A 679 -27.90 -42.75 -29.98
C GLU A 679 -27.15 -42.27 -31.21
N PRO A 680 -25.83 -42.33 -31.22
CA PRO A 680 -25.02 -41.92 -32.36
C PRO A 680 -25.14 -42.94 -33.49
N ARG A 681 -25.23 -42.44 -34.74
CA ARG A 681 -25.15 -43.25 -35.95
C ARG A 681 -23.76 -43.12 -36.54
N THR A 682 -23.20 -44.22 -36.92
CA THR A 682 -21.85 -44.27 -37.51
C THR A 682 -21.94 -44.78 -38.94
N ASP A 683 -21.47 -44.00 -39.88
CA ASP A 683 -21.46 -44.31 -41.33
C ASP A 683 -19.97 -44.38 -41.78
N PHE A 684 -19.59 -45.50 -42.41
CA PHE A 684 -18.27 -45.67 -42.98
C PHE A 684 -18.22 -45.17 -44.43
N GLU A 685 -17.33 -44.24 -44.73
CA GLU A 685 -17.18 -43.68 -46.08
C GLU A 685 -16.28 -44.53 -46.96
N GLY A 686 -15.17 -45.02 -46.44
CA GLY A 686 -14.22 -45.82 -47.20
C GLY A 686 -12.82 -45.77 -46.68
N TRP A 687 -11.98 -46.54 -47.33
CA TRP A 687 -10.52 -46.54 -47.14
C TRP A 687 -9.90 -45.61 -48.19
N PHE A 688 -8.86 -44.93 -47.82
CA PHE A 688 -8.11 -44.02 -48.70
C PHE A 688 -6.61 -44.06 -48.42
N GLU A 689 -5.81 -43.60 -49.43
CA GLU A 689 -4.39 -43.38 -49.26
C GLU A 689 -4.15 -42.08 -48.44
N ASN A 690 -3.19 -42.14 -47.52
CA ASN A 690 -2.80 -40.98 -46.71
C ASN A 690 -1.71 -40.19 -47.39
#